data_f0be989249c0d63dc7366bb21428b99c
#
_entry.id   f0be989249c0d63dc7366bb21428b99c
#
_cell.length_a   1.000
_cell.length_b   1.000
_cell.length_c   1.000
_cell.angle_alpha   90.00
_cell.angle_beta   90.00
_cell.angle_gamma   90.00
#
_symmetry.space_group_name_H-M   'P 1'
#
loop_
_entity.id
_entity.type
_entity.pdbx_description
1 polymer ?
#
loop_
_entity_poly.entity_id
_entity_poly.type
_entity_poly.pdbx_seq_one_letter_code
_entity_poly.pdbx_strand_id
1 'polypeptide(L)'
;MQETPAQEAWDGFVGGNWQRAVDVRDFIQKNYTPYDGDDSFLAGPTEATTKLWADVMDLFAQETANGGVLDMDTKKVSTITSHEAGYIDKPLEQIVGLQTDKPLKRALMVDGGVRMAMAACKAYGYEVNPEIVDFYTYRRKTHNAGVFDVYTEDMRKCRHSHIITGLPDAYGRGRIIGDYRRVALYGVDALITDKTNQKNGTSSIMDEKTIRHREELSEQIRALKELKQLGEIYGFDLSRPAENFKEAVQWLYLGYLAAVKEQNGAAMSIGRNTTFLDIYAERDLARGTFTESEIQEIVDHLVMKLRMVKFARTPEYNELFSGDPQWVTESIGGIGVDGRSMVTKSSFRWLRTLENMGTSPEPNLTVLWSTKLPEGFKRYCAKISITTSSIQYENDDLMRVYHGDDYAIACCVSSMRVGKEMQFFGARANLAKCLLYAINGGRDEKTGEQIGPKYRAVEGEYLDYDDVFSKYLDMMRWLAGVYVNALNAIHYMHDKYSYERIQMALHDEHVHRWFATGIAGLSVVADSLSAIKYAKVRVVRDETGLVTDYITEGDFPKYGNDDDRVDTIAHDIVEIFMNMIRQNHTYRDSVPTTSILTITSNVVYGKATGNTPDGRRAGVPFAPGANPMHHRDTHGAVASLASVAKLPFNDAQDGISNTFSIIPNALGKGSDVYFHGSELDLEHIDFSDMNLDIQIENKIDCACEADSSAAEGAEDRK
;
A
#
# COMPACT_ATOMS: atom_id res chain seq x y z
N MET A 1 44.48 -5.09 -18.99
CA MET A 1 43.20 -4.41 -18.57
C MET A 1 43.13 -4.61 -17.07
N GLN A 2 43.21 -3.57 -16.28
CA GLN A 2 42.89 -3.71 -14.85
C GLN A 2 41.42 -4.10 -14.75
N GLU A 3 41.14 -5.25 -14.13
CA GLU A 3 39.77 -5.66 -13.78
C GLU A 3 39.15 -4.56 -12.93
N THR A 4 38.00 -4.09 -13.36
CA THR A 4 37.27 -3.09 -12.56
C THR A 4 36.72 -3.78 -11.32
N PRO A 5 36.62 -3.10 -10.15
CA PRO A 5 36.04 -3.70 -8.91
C PRO A 5 34.70 -4.37 -9.11
N ALA A 6 33.92 -3.96 -10.11
CA ALA A 6 32.67 -4.59 -10.49
C ALA A 6 32.80 -6.03 -11.02
N GLN A 7 33.91 -6.35 -11.72
CA GLN A 7 34.09 -7.69 -12.29
C GLN A 7 34.31 -8.76 -11.21
N GLU A 8 35.02 -8.44 -10.14
CA GLU A 8 35.25 -9.36 -9.01
C GLU A 8 33.94 -9.62 -8.24
N ALA A 9 33.16 -8.59 -7.99
CA ALA A 9 31.87 -8.72 -7.30
C ALA A 9 30.85 -9.57 -8.08
N TRP A 10 30.92 -9.54 -9.42
CA TRP A 10 30.04 -10.29 -10.31
C TRP A 10 30.54 -11.69 -10.68
N ASP A 11 31.66 -12.11 -10.12
CA ASP A 11 32.20 -13.45 -10.37
C ASP A 11 31.18 -14.53 -9.98
N GLY A 12 31.06 -15.54 -10.86
CA GLY A 12 30.07 -16.61 -10.71
C GLY A 12 28.68 -16.31 -11.24
N PHE A 13 28.40 -15.08 -11.72
CA PHE A 13 27.14 -14.76 -12.37
C PHE A 13 27.21 -14.86 -13.89
N VAL A 14 26.12 -15.29 -14.51
CA VAL A 14 25.98 -15.33 -15.97
C VAL A 14 25.83 -13.90 -16.50
N GLY A 15 26.68 -13.53 -17.42
CA GLY A 15 26.67 -12.20 -18.03
C GLY A 15 25.46 -11.93 -18.93
N GLY A 16 25.17 -10.65 -19.13
CA GLY A 16 24.03 -10.22 -19.94
C GLY A 16 24.03 -8.74 -20.27
N ASN A 17 22.87 -8.22 -20.65
CA ASN A 17 22.68 -6.79 -20.87
C ASN A 17 22.91 -5.99 -19.59
N TRP A 18 22.57 -6.55 -18.44
CA TRP A 18 22.74 -5.97 -17.13
C TRP A 18 24.17 -5.52 -16.80
N GLN A 19 25.18 -6.09 -17.45
CA GLN A 19 26.59 -5.65 -17.29
C GLN A 19 26.92 -4.38 -18.07
N ARG A 20 26.07 -3.98 -19.01
CA ARG A 20 26.30 -2.84 -19.92
C ARG A 20 25.34 -1.69 -19.68
N ALA A 21 24.18 -1.97 -19.10
CA ALA A 21 23.15 -1.02 -18.76
C ALA A 21 22.50 -1.41 -17.42
N VAL A 22 21.84 -0.48 -16.76
CA VAL A 22 21.08 -0.77 -15.53
C VAL A 22 19.84 -1.58 -15.88
N ASP A 23 19.92 -2.90 -15.69
CA ASP A 23 18.86 -3.85 -16.05
C ASP A 23 18.83 -5.01 -15.05
N VAL A 24 18.22 -4.79 -13.89
CA VAL A 24 18.11 -5.80 -12.83
C VAL A 24 17.27 -7.00 -13.28
N ARG A 25 16.26 -6.79 -14.12
CA ARG A 25 15.45 -7.87 -14.64
C ARG A 25 16.26 -8.84 -15.50
N ASP A 26 17.14 -8.35 -16.41
CA ASP A 26 18.01 -9.20 -17.21
C ASP A 26 18.97 -10.01 -16.31
N PHE A 27 19.49 -9.40 -15.23
CA PHE A 27 20.29 -10.11 -14.23
C PHE A 27 19.51 -11.26 -13.60
N ILE A 28 18.29 -11.00 -13.11
CA ILE A 28 17.46 -12.02 -12.48
C ILE A 28 17.17 -13.15 -13.46
N GLN A 29 16.66 -12.85 -14.65
CA GLN A 29 16.25 -13.85 -15.63
C GLN A 29 17.38 -14.78 -16.09
N LYS A 30 18.62 -14.31 -16.03
CA LYS A 30 19.79 -15.10 -16.41
C LYS A 30 20.40 -15.92 -15.27
N ASN A 31 20.15 -15.55 -14.03
CA ASN A 31 20.91 -16.07 -12.90
C ASN A 31 20.06 -16.81 -11.86
N TYR A 32 18.73 -16.59 -11.78
CA TYR A 32 17.94 -17.28 -10.78
C TYR A 32 17.67 -18.75 -11.16
N THR A 33 17.54 -19.57 -10.13
CA THR A 33 17.17 -20.99 -10.27
C THR A 33 15.84 -21.23 -9.57
N PRO A 34 14.79 -21.66 -10.29
CA PRO A 34 13.53 -22.04 -9.66
C PRO A 34 13.75 -23.17 -8.63
N TYR A 35 12.97 -23.16 -7.56
CA TYR A 35 13.00 -24.19 -6.54
C TYR A 35 11.64 -24.89 -6.45
N ASP A 36 11.65 -26.20 -6.70
CA ASP A 36 10.44 -27.06 -6.73
C ASP A 36 10.31 -27.94 -5.47
N GLY A 37 11.23 -27.80 -4.49
CA GLY A 37 11.24 -28.57 -3.26
C GLY A 37 10.29 -28.01 -2.19
N ASP A 38 10.48 -28.48 -0.98
CA ASP A 38 9.69 -28.14 0.20
C ASP A 38 10.48 -27.30 1.23
N ASP A 39 9.91 -27.10 2.41
CA ASP A 39 10.45 -26.29 3.51
C ASP A 39 11.49 -27.03 4.39
N SER A 40 11.92 -28.24 4.03
CA SER A 40 12.79 -29.09 4.86
C SER A 40 14.22 -28.55 5.04
N PHE A 41 14.70 -27.67 4.16
CA PHE A 41 16.04 -27.06 4.24
C PHE A 41 16.10 -25.88 5.21
N LEU A 42 14.95 -25.31 5.60
CA LEU A 42 14.88 -24.07 6.36
C LEU A 42 15.52 -24.19 7.76
N ALA A 43 16.31 -23.19 8.11
CA ALA A 43 16.87 -23.06 9.46
C ALA A 43 15.87 -22.40 10.43
N GLY A 44 16.01 -22.74 11.71
CA GLY A 44 15.36 -22.00 12.80
C GLY A 44 16.08 -20.69 13.13
N PRO A 45 15.55 -19.90 14.07
CA PRO A 45 16.20 -18.67 14.51
C PRO A 45 17.51 -18.99 15.24
N THR A 46 18.52 -18.15 15.02
CA THR A 46 19.76 -18.22 15.79
C THR A 46 19.58 -17.63 17.21
N GLU A 47 20.56 -17.84 18.09
CA GLU A 47 20.58 -17.18 19.39
C GLU A 47 20.60 -15.65 19.26
N ALA A 48 21.32 -15.12 18.26
CA ALA A 48 21.38 -13.69 17.98
C ALA A 48 20.00 -13.15 17.52
N THR A 49 19.34 -13.83 16.58
CA THR A 49 17.96 -13.50 16.15
C THR A 49 17.01 -13.50 17.34
N THR A 50 17.04 -14.57 18.15
CA THR A 50 16.13 -14.73 19.31
C THR A 50 16.32 -13.60 20.33
N LYS A 51 17.59 -13.27 20.65
CA LYS A 51 17.89 -12.21 21.61
C LYS A 51 17.51 -10.83 21.08
N LEU A 52 17.93 -10.48 19.85
CA LEU A 52 17.59 -9.17 19.26
C LEU A 52 16.09 -8.99 19.13
N TRP A 53 15.36 -10.04 18.75
CA TRP A 53 13.91 -9.95 18.63
C TRP A 53 13.23 -9.76 19.99
N ALA A 54 13.73 -10.41 21.03
CA ALA A 54 13.25 -10.18 22.40
C ALA A 54 13.48 -8.72 22.86
N ASP A 55 14.66 -8.15 22.57
CA ASP A 55 14.98 -6.76 22.87
C ASP A 55 14.05 -5.78 22.11
N VAL A 56 13.73 -6.06 20.82
CA VAL A 56 12.79 -5.27 20.02
C VAL A 56 11.36 -5.38 20.56
N MET A 57 10.92 -6.58 20.94
CA MET A 57 9.59 -6.78 21.55
C MET A 57 9.43 -6.04 22.87
N ASP A 58 10.48 -5.97 23.68
CA ASP A 58 10.49 -5.16 24.91
C ASP A 58 10.36 -3.66 24.59
N LEU A 59 11.05 -3.18 23.56
CA LEU A 59 10.92 -1.79 23.07
C LEU A 59 9.49 -1.49 22.58
N PHE A 60 8.84 -2.41 21.87
CA PHE A 60 7.43 -2.25 21.47
C PHE A 60 6.48 -2.23 22.66
N ALA A 61 6.74 -3.07 23.69
CA ALA A 61 5.96 -3.05 24.92
C ALA A 61 6.11 -1.71 25.66
N GLN A 62 7.33 -1.18 25.74
CA GLN A 62 7.58 0.16 26.30
C GLN A 62 6.90 1.26 25.49
N GLU A 63 6.94 1.18 24.15
CA GLU A 63 6.25 2.13 23.27
C GLU A 63 4.74 2.14 23.52
N THR A 64 4.13 0.95 23.63
CA THR A 64 2.71 0.80 23.95
C THR A 64 2.38 1.38 25.32
N ALA A 65 3.17 1.08 26.33
CA ALA A 65 3.01 1.62 27.69
C ALA A 65 3.16 3.16 27.74
N ASN A 66 3.96 3.73 26.84
CA ASN A 66 4.17 5.17 26.71
C ASN A 66 3.13 5.89 25.81
N GLY A 67 2.05 5.22 25.43
CA GLY A 67 0.97 5.81 24.63
C GLY A 67 1.21 5.81 23.13
N GLY A 68 2.07 4.90 22.62
CA GLY A 68 2.24 4.62 21.18
C GLY A 68 3.45 5.29 20.53
N VAL A 69 4.23 6.10 21.25
CA VAL A 69 5.52 6.66 20.80
C VAL A 69 6.53 6.59 21.94
N LEU A 70 7.64 5.90 21.71
CA LEU A 70 8.68 5.73 22.74
C LEU A 70 9.56 6.97 22.89
N ASP A 71 10.03 7.52 21.78
CA ASP A 71 10.88 8.73 21.72
C ASP A 71 10.69 9.43 20.35
N MET A 72 11.03 10.72 20.30
CA MET A 72 10.82 11.55 19.11
C MET A 72 11.93 12.59 18.96
N ASP A 73 12.51 12.69 17.76
CA ASP A 73 13.40 13.80 17.46
C ASP A 73 12.58 15.05 17.19
N THR A 74 12.83 16.10 17.95
CA THR A 74 12.17 17.41 17.77
C THR A 74 13.14 18.52 17.34
N LYS A 75 14.43 18.15 17.20
CA LYS A 75 15.53 19.11 17.00
C LYS A 75 16.16 19.05 15.61
N LYS A 76 15.99 17.92 14.91
CA LYS A 76 16.56 17.69 13.59
C LYS A 76 15.48 17.25 12.62
N VAL A 77 15.37 17.89 11.47
CA VAL A 77 14.56 17.39 10.36
C VAL A 77 15.25 16.18 9.76
N SER A 78 14.49 15.14 9.49
CA SER A 78 15.01 13.93 8.88
C SER A 78 15.47 14.19 7.44
N THR A 79 16.65 13.72 7.12
CA THR A 79 17.23 13.63 5.80
C THR A 79 18.02 12.35 5.71
N ILE A 80 18.48 11.95 4.55
CA ILE A 80 19.25 10.71 4.35
C ILE A 80 20.43 10.64 5.35
N THR A 81 21.09 11.75 5.63
CA THR A 81 22.30 11.82 6.47
C THR A 81 22.13 12.58 7.79
N SER A 82 20.90 12.84 8.23
CA SER A 82 20.64 13.71 9.40
C SER A 82 21.08 13.17 10.74
N HIS A 83 21.16 11.84 10.89
CA HIS A 83 21.44 11.18 12.17
C HIS A 83 22.73 10.36 12.09
N GLU A 84 23.38 10.23 13.22
CA GLU A 84 24.48 9.28 13.43
C GLU A 84 23.99 7.82 13.33
N ALA A 85 24.91 6.88 13.24
CA ALA A 85 24.58 5.45 13.16
C ALA A 85 23.83 4.98 14.42
N GLY A 86 22.63 4.46 14.24
CA GLY A 86 21.82 3.85 15.30
C GLY A 86 21.82 2.32 15.20
N TYR A 87 21.77 1.66 16.36
CA TYR A 87 21.79 0.21 16.47
C TYR A 87 20.76 -0.26 17.53
N ILE A 88 20.33 -1.51 17.41
CA ILE A 88 19.61 -2.22 18.46
C ILE A 88 20.66 -2.76 19.46
N ASP A 89 21.50 -3.69 19.01
CA ASP A 89 22.68 -4.21 19.71
C ASP A 89 23.78 -4.49 18.67
N LYS A 90 24.65 -3.51 18.45
CA LYS A 90 25.65 -3.52 17.38
C LYS A 90 26.43 -4.83 17.22
N PRO A 91 26.92 -5.48 18.29
CA PRO A 91 27.65 -6.75 18.19
C PRO A 91 26.84 -7.92 17.61
N LEU A 92 25.53 -7.91 17.74
CA LEU A 92 24.65 -9.01 17.34
C LEU A 92 24.03 -8.80 15.96
N GLU A 93 23.94 -7.56 15.48
CA GLU A 93 23.25 -7.23 14.24
C GLU A 93 24.02 -7.66 12.99
N GLN A 94 23.41 -8.50 12.16
CA GLN A 94 23.94 -8.82 10.83
C GLN A 94 23.61 -7.70 9.82
N ILE A 95 22.43 -7.09 9.93
CA ILE A 95 21.98 -5.96 9.12
C ILE A 95 21.79 -4.76 10.05
N VAL A 96 22.47 -3.66 9.74
CA VAL A 96 22.46 -2.44 10.55
C VAL A 96 21.77 -1.28 9.84
N GLY A 97 21.30 -0.34 10.62
CA GLY A 97 20.66 0.88 10.13
C GLY A 97 19.33 1.13 10.83
N LEU A 98 19.14 2.36 11.31
CA LEU A 98 17.90 2.85 11.90
C LEU A 98 17.53 4.21 11.29
N GLN A 99 16.26 4.58 11.36
CA GLN A 99 15.78 5.90 10.88
C GLN A 99 16.42 7.06 11.64
N THR A 100 16.77 6.84 12.92
CA THR A 100 17.47 7.80 13.79
C THR A 100 18.65 7.14 14.50
N ASP A 101 19.23 7.82 15.45
CA ASP A 101 20.34 7.34 16.30
C ASP A 101 19.93 6.28 17.34
N LYS A 102 18.61 6.05 17.54
CA LYS A 102 18.08 5.10 18.53
C LYS A 102 16.92 4.26 17.98
N PRO A 103 16.75 3.02 18.48
CA PRO A 103 15.59 2.20 18.16
C PRO A 103 14.27 2.88 18.53
N LEU A 104 13.29 2.79 17.65
CA LEU A 104 11.93 3.34 17.80
C LEU A 104 11.84 4.84 18.13
N LYS A 105 12.92 5.60 18.09
CA LYS A 105 12.88 7.04 18.14
C LYS A 105 12.38 7.58 16.79
N ARG A 106 11.22 8.22 16.81
CA ARG A 106 10.60 8.77 15.60
C ARG A 106 11.41 9.91 15.01
N ALA A 107 11.60 9.89 13.70
CA ALA A 107 12.22 10.99 12.96
C ALA A 107 11.23 12.15 12.78
N LEU A 108 11.72 13.40 12.83
CA LEU A 108 10.93 14.58 12.51
C LEU A 108 10.83 14.75 10.99
N MET A 109 9.68 14.42 10.42
CA MET A 109 9.39 14.50 9.00
C MET A 109 8.53 15.74 8.73
N VAL A 110 9.05 16.71 7.96
CA VAL A 110 8.32 17.96 7.64
C VAL A 110 7.85 18.03 6.18
N ASP A 111 8.15 17.03 5.38
CA ASP A 111 7.84 17.00 3.94
C ASP A 111 6.35 17.09 3.67
N GLY A 112 5.54 16.35 4.42
CA GLY A 112 4.08 16.48 4.38
C GLY A 112 3.60 17.85 4.82
N GLY A 113 4.25 18.43 5.82
CA GLY A 113 3.95 19.77 6.32
C GLY A 113 4.37 19.97 7.77
N VAL A 114 5.01 21.10 8.06
CA VAL A 114 5.44 21.44 9.43
C VAL A 114 4.25 21.45 10.40
N ARG A 115 3.08 21.91 9.95
CA ARG A 115 1.84 21.91 10.75
C ARG A 115 1.43 20.51 11.17
N MET A 116 1.57 19.51 10.27
CA MET A 116 1.27 18.11 10.57
C MET A 116 2.28 17.51 11.52
N ALA A 117 3.58 17.82 11.32
CA ALA A 117 4.65 17.39 12.23
C ALA A 117 4.44 17.97 13.64
N MET A 118 4.07 19.25 13.75
CA MET A 118 3.73 19.88 15.04
C MET A 118 2.52 19.21 15.70
N ALA A 119 1.47 18.92 14.93
CA ALA A 119 0.27 18.26 15.46
C ALA A 119 0.59 16.84 15.98
N ALA A 120 1.39 16.07 15.24
CA ALA A 120 1.85 14.75 15.65
C ALA A 120 2.72 14.83 16.92
N CYS A 121 3.71 15.72 16.96
CA CYS A 121 4.55 15.91 18.14
C CYS A 121 3.69 16.25 19.38
N LYS A 122 2.79 17.22 19.25
CA LYS A 122 1.92 17.67 20.35
C LYS A 122 1.02 16.56 20.88
N ALA A 123 0.50 15.70 19.99
CA ALA A 123 -0.37 14.57 20.39
C ALA A 123 0.34 13.60 21.34
N TYR A 124 1.66 13.47 21.22
CA TYR A 124 2.49 12.60 22.06
C TYR A 124 3.31 13.36 23.13
N GLY A 125 2.99 14.62 23.39
CA GLY A 125 3.63 15.41 24.46
C GLY A 125 4.98 16.03 24.08
N TYR A 126 5.31 16.13 22.81
CA TYR A 126 6.55 16.73 22.31
C TYR A 126 6.29 18.08 21.63
N GLU A 127 7.32 18.94 21.59
CA GLU A 127 7.28 20.21 20.87
C GLU A 127 8.43 20.30 19.87
N VAL A 128 8.08 20.66 18.63
CA VAL A 128 9.07 20.89 17.57
C VAL A 128 9.87 22.15 17.88
N ASN A 129 11.19 22.12 17.66
CA ASN A 129 12.05 23.29 17.80
C ASN A 129 11.46 24.50 17.04
N PRO A 130 11.24 25.65 17.72
CA PRO A 130 10.67 26.85 17.11
C PRO A 130 11.41 27.34 15.86
N GLU A 131 12.72 27.19 15.79
CA GLU A 131 13.52 27.58 14.61
C GLU A 131 13.13 26.75 13.36
N ILE A 132 12.83 25.46 13.53
CA ILE A 132 12.33 24.60 12.45
C ILE A 132 10.95 25.06 12.02
N VAL A 133 10.06 25.33 12.97
CA VAL A 133 8.71 25.83 12.70
C VAL A 133 8.77 27.13 11.91
N ASP A 134 9.59 28.10 12.36
CA ASP A 134 9.75 29.39 11.69
C ASP A 134 10.32 29.23 10.28
N PHE A 135 11.32 28.35 10.10
CA PHE A 135 11.92 28.11 8.80
C PHE A 135 10.89 27.58 7.79
N TYR A 136 10.14 26.54 8.17
CA TYR A 136 9.16 25.92 7.27
C TYR A 136 7.82 26.67 7.18
N THR A 137 7.59 27.64 8.05
CA THR A 137 6.44 28.55 7.94
C THR A 137 6.76 29.77 7.07
N TYR A 138 7.95 30.37 7.22
CA TYR A 138 8.24 31.68 6.65
C TYR A 138 9.33 31.67 5.57
N ARG A 139 10.20 30.65 5.53
CA ARG A 139 11.34 30.60 4.59
C ARG A 139 11.17 29.57 3.50
N ARG A 140 10.64 28.41 3.82
CA ARG A 140 10.43 27.32 2.87
C ARG A 140 9.01 26.75 2.99
N LYS A 141 8.24 26.89 1.92
CA LYS A 141 6.90 26.30 1.86
C LYS A 141 6.99 24.76 1.85
N THR A 142 6.07 24.12 2.54
CA THR A 142 5.91 22.66 2.53
C THR A 142 4.84 22.23 1.51
N HIS A 143 4.80 20.95 1.18
CA HIS A 143 3.79 20.35 0.32
C HIS A 143 2.36 20.68 0.79
N ASN A 144 2.04 20.42 2.06
CA ASN A 144 0.73 20.69 2.65
C ASN A 144 0.33 22.18 2.53
N ALA A 145 1.24 23.10 2.84
CA ALA A 145 0.96 24.52 2.70
C ALA A 145 0.67 24.91 1.24
N GLY A 146 1.46 24.37 0.29
CA GLY A 146 1.24 24.60 -1.13
C GLY A 146 -0.12 24.10 -1.62
N VAL A 147 -0.52 22.88 -1.21
CA VAL A 147 -1.81 22.31 -1.56
C VAL A 147 -2.97 23.15 -1.06
N PHE A 148 -2.93 23.56 0.23
CA PHE A 148 -4.02 24.35 0.80
C PHE A 148 -4.07 25.79 0.30
N ASP A 149 -2.98 26.33 -0.24
CA ASP A 149 -3.00 27.63 -0.93
C ASP A 149 -3.82 27.62 -2.22
N VAL A 150 -3.90 26.47 -2.90
CA VAL A 150 -4.56 26.38 -4.22
C VAL A 150 -5.88 25.63 -4.21
N TYR A 151 -6.23 24.95 -3.13
CA TYR A 151 -7.52 24.28 -3.01
C TYR A 151 -8.67 25.26 -3.19
N THR A 152 -9.59 24.91 -4.09
CA THR A 152 -10.86 25.62 -4.23
C THR A 152 -11.79 25.36 -3.04
N GLU A 153 -12.87 26.12 -2.96
CA GLU A 153 -13.91 25.90 -1.95
C GLU A 153 -14.53 24.49 -2.05
N ASP A 154 -14.81 24.04 -3.27
CA ASP A 154 -15.38 22.70 -3.51
C ASP A 154 -14.46 21.59 -3.04
N MET A 155 -13.14 21.68 -3.32
CA MET A 155 -12.16 20.71 -2.82
C MET A 155 -12.13 20.66 -1.29
N ARG A 156 -12.20 21.83 -0.62
CA ARG A 156 -12.24 21.92 0.84
C ARG A 156 -13.52 21.31 1.41
N LYS A 157 -14.67 21.63 0.81
CA LYS A 157 -15.96 21.07 1.20
C LYS A 157 -16.01 19.56 1.01
N CYS A 158 -15.53 19.05 -0.14
CA CYS A 158 -15.48 17.60 -0.39
C CYS A 158 -14.58 16.86 0.60
N ARG A 159 -13.44 17.47 0.98
CA ARG A 159 -12.54 16.92 2.00
C ARG A 159 -13.19 16.91 3.39
N HIS A 160 -13.83 18.03 3.76
CA HIS A 160 -14.44 18.19 5.08
C HIS A 160 -15.68 17.28 5.28
N SER A 161 -16.49 17.12 4.25
CA SER A 161 -17.68 16.25 4.29
C SER A 161 -17.34 14.75 4.15
N HIS A 162 -16.08 14.39 3.96
CA HIS A 162 -15.61 13.02 3.73
C HIS A 162 -16.21 12.34 2.49
N ILE A 163 -16.70 13.09 1.50
CA ILE A 163 -17.02 12.50 0.20
C ILE A 163 -15.74 12.13 -0.58
N ILE A 164 -14.62 12.81 -0.28
CA ILE A 164 -13.27 12.40 -0.66
C ILE A 164 -12.47 12.26 0.64
N THR A 165 -11.85 11.10 0.86
CA THR A 165 -11.17 10.78 2.12
C THR A 165 -9.77 10.23 1.88
N GLY A 166 -8.81 10.57 2.77
CA GLY A 166 -7.46 10.02 2.76
C GLY A 166 -6.53 10.65 1.72
N LEU A 167 -6.87 11.84 1.21
CA LEU A 167 -6.02 12.57 0.27
C LEU A 167 -4.60 12.77 0.83
N PRO A 168 -3.53 12.54 0.02
CA PRO A 168 -2.15 12.76 0.44
C PRO A 168 -1.78 14.25 0.39
N ASP A 169 -2.63 15.10 0.93
CA ASP A 169 -2.45 16.54 1.04
C ASP A 169 -1.72 16.98 2.32
N ALA A 170 -1.55 16.05 3.27
CA ALA A 170 -0.97 16.32 4.59
C ALA A 170 0.29 15.48 4.89
N TYR A 171 0.64 14.52 4.04
CA TYR A 171 1.76 13.60 4.21
C TYR A 171 2.37 13.24 2.85
N GLY A 172 3.38 12.38 2.83
CA GLY A 172 4.02 11.93 1.60
C GLY A 172 3.05 11.20 0.65
N ARG A 173 3.28 11.34 -0.63
CA ARG A 173 2.44 10.82 -1.71
C ARG A 173 2.34 9.28 -1.71
N GLY A 174 3.43 8.58 -1.34
CA GLY A 174 3.51 7.13 -1.28
C GLY A 174 3.38 6.42 -2.63
N ARG A 175 3.39 5.09 -2.60
CA ARG A 175 3.25 4.21 -3.77
C ARG A 175 4.30 4.46 -4.86
N ILE A 176 5.54 4.63 -4.42
CA ILE A 176 6.74 4.62 -5.23
C ILE A 176 7.66 3.55 -4.64
N ILE A 177 8.05 2.58 -5.44
CA ILE A 177 9.01 1.54 -5.03
C ILE A 177 10.30 1.80 -5.76
N GLY A 178 11.33 2.28 -5.05
CA GLY A 178 12.68 2.37 -5.59
C GLY A 178 13.22 0.98 -5.91
N ASP A 179 13.91 0.82 -7.02
CA ASP A 179 14.60 -0.45 -7.28
C ASP A 179 15.89 -0.54 -6.46
N TYR A 180 15.73 -0.83 -5.16
CA TYR A 180 16.82 -0.90 -4.19
C TYR A 180 17.86 -1.98 -4.53
N ARG A 181 17.51 -2.97 -5.37
CA ARG A 181 18.40 -4.00 -5.90
C ARG A 181 19.51 -3.41 -6.73
N ARG A 182 19.29 -2.24 -7.36
CA ARG A 182 20.30 -1.50 -8.15
C ARG A 182 21.52 -1.12 -7.29
N VAL A 183 21.28 -0.76 -6.03
CA VAL A 183 22.37 -0.41 -5.10
C VAL A 183 23.28 -1.61 -4.87
N ALA A 184 22.71 -2.79 -4.65
CA ALA A 184 23.47 -4.02 -4.46
C ALA A 184 24.20 -4.48 -5.72
N LEU A 185 23.53 -4.43 -6.88
CA LEU A 185 24.08 -4.98 -8.13
C LEU A 185 25.16 -4.09 -8.76
N TYR A 186 25.00 -2.76 -8.68
CA TYR A 186 25.87 -1.81 -9.42
C TYR A 186 26.75 -0.95 -8.51
N GLY A 187 26.36 -0.73 -7.26
CA GLY A 187 26.95 0.30 -6.41
C GLY A 187 26.56 1.71 -6.83
N VAL A 188 26.73 2.65 -5.90
CA VAL A 188 26.22 4.02 -6.05
C VAL A 188 26.97 4.82 -7.12
N ASP A 189 28.29 4.59 -7.32
CA ASP A 189 29.08 5.35 -8.30
C ASP A 189 28.66 5.04 -9.75
N ALA A 190 28.29 3.79 -10.05
CA ALA A 190 27.73 3.43 -11.35
C ALA A 190 26.38 4.09 -11.59
N LEU A 191 25.50 4.15 -10.55
CA LEU A 191 24.20 4.80 -10.64
C LEU A 191 24.31 6.33 -10.80
N ILE A 192 25.27 6.98 -10.13
CA ILE A 192 25.58 8.41 -10.34
C ILE A 192 26.04 8.65 -11.79
N THR A 193 26.88 7.76 -12.33
CA THR A 193 27.35 7.85 -13.71
C THR A 193 26.19 7.72 -14.68
N ASP A 194 25.30 6.75 -14.48
CA ASP A 194 24.11 6.54 -15.31
C ASP A 194 23.21 7.80 -15.31
N LYS A 195 22.86 8.34 -14.13
CA LYS A 195 22.04 9.56 -14.01
C LYS A 195 22.72 10.80 -14.59
N THR A 196 24.03 10.88 -14.52
CA THR A 196 24.81 11.95 -15.13
C THR A 196 24.74 11.86 -16.67
N ASN A 197 24.84 10.66 -17.22
CA ASN A 197 24.71 10.42 -18.65
C ASN A 197 23.29 10.77 -19.13
N GLN A 198 22.24 10.35 -18.41
CA GLN A 198 20.85 10.73 -18.69
C GLN A 198 20.72 12.26 -18.72
N LYS A 199 21.24 12.98 -17.71
CA LYS A 199 21.22 14.44 -17.67
C LYS A 199 21.94 15.10 -18.83
N ASN A 200 23.09 14.56 -19.24
CA ASN A 200 23.87 15.08 -20.37
C ASN A 200 23.20 14.78 -21.72
N GLY A 201 22.42 13.72 -21.81
CA GLY A 201 21.63 13.34 -22.99
C GLY A 201 20.34 14.15 -23.19
N THR A 202 19.91 14.96 -22.21
CA THR A 202 18.71 15.78 -22.34
C THR A 202 18.86 16.88 -23.41
N SER A 203 17.72 17.34 -23.96
CA SER A 203 17.67 18.45 -24.93
C SER A 203 18.43 19.69 -24.42
N SER A 204 19.02 20.43 -25.36
CA SER A 204 19.59 21.76 -25.10
C SER A 204 18.53 22.87 -25.10
N ILE A 205 17.31 22.59 -25.53
CA ILE A 205 16.18 23.51 -25.50
C ILE A 205 15.62 23.52 -24.09
N MET A 206 15.70 24.68 -23.42
CA MET A 206 15.26 24.87 -22.02
C MET A 206 13.80 25.27 -21.95
N ASP A 207 12.90 24.41 -22.40
CA ASP A 207 11.47 24.53 -22.07
C ASP A 207 11.18 24.03 -20.64
N GLU A 208 9.96 24.24 -20.16
CA GLU A 208 9.57 23.90 -18.78
C GLU A 208 9.80 22.40 -18.48
N LYS A 209 9.49 21.50 -19.42
CA LYS A 209 9.64 20.07 -19.25
C LYS A 209 11.12 19.69 -19.12
N THR A 210 11.97 20.23 -19.98
CA THR A 210 13.42 20.01 -19.97
C THR A 210 14.07 20.56 -18.70
N ILE A 211 13.71 21.77 -18.28
CA ILE A 211 14.24 22.40 -17.05
C ILE A 211 13.90 21.51 -15.85
N ARG A 212 12.64 21.13 -15.71
CA ARG A 212 12.18 20.25 -14.63
C ARG A 212 12.92 18.91 -14.63
N HIS A 213 12.99 18.23 -15.76
CA HIS A 213 13.67 16.94 -15.89
C HIS A 213 15.15 17.03 -15.49
N ARG A 214 15.87 18.07 -15.91
CA ARG A 214 17.25 18.30 -15.53
C ARG A 214 17.43 18.62 -14.05
N GLU A 215 16.48 19.34 -13.44
CA GLU A 215 16.44 19.60 -12.02
C GLU A 215 16.22 18.31 -11.23
N GLU A 216 15.22 17.50 -11.60
CA GLU A 216 14.94 16.19 -11.01
C GLU A 216 16.17 15.28 -11.07
N LEU A 217 16.84 15.15 -12.21
CA LEU A 217 18.09 14.37 -12.35
C LEU A 217 19.22 14.91 -11.46
N SER A 218 19.29 16.23 -11.27
CA SER A 218 20.29 16.83 -10.37
C SER A 218 20.02 16.48 -8.91
N GLU A 219 18.73 16.46 -8.50
CA GLU A 219 18.32 16.06 -7.16
C GLU A 219 18.54 14.55 -6.93
N GLN A 220 18.26 13.71 -7.94
CA GLN A 220 18.55 12.28 -7.90
C GLN A 220 20.05 12.00 -7.71
N ILE A 221 20.91 12.69 -8.45
CA ILE A 221 22.38 12.57 -8.29
C ILE A 221 22.81 13.01 -6.89
N ARG A 222 22.20 14.08 -6.33
CA ARG A 222 22.47 14.52 -4.98
C ARG A 222 22.08 13.47 -3.95
N ALA A 223 20.88 12.89 -4.08
CA ALA A 223 20.41 11.83 -3.19
C ALA A 223 21.28 10.57 -3.22
N LEU A 224 21.77 10.17 -4.40
CA LEU A 224 22.74 9.07 -4.51
C LEU A 224 24.06 9.38 -3.78
N LYS A 225 24.56 10.61 -3.84
CA LYS A 225 25.75 11.03 -3.06
C LYS A 225 25.47 10.99 -1.55
N GLU A 226 24.29 11.40 -1.13
CA GLU A 226 23.85 11.31 0.28
C GLU A 226 23.69 9.84 0.72
N LEU A 227 23.24 8.93 -0.16
CA LEU A 227 23.21 7.49 0.11
C LEU A 227 24.61 6.92 0.33
N LYS A 228 25.60 7.35 -0.46
CA LYS A 228 27.00 6.97 -0.25
C LYS A 228 27.49 7.42 1.12
N GLN A 229 27.19 8.66 1.54
CA GLN A 229 27.52 9.17 2.86
C GLN A 229 26.80 8.39 3.98
N LEU A 230 25.54 7.97 3.76
CA LEU A 230 24.82 7.10 4.70
C LEU A 230 25.58 5.76 4.88
N GLY A 231 26.08 5.17 3.82
CA GLY A 231 26.97 3.99 3.90
C GLY A 231 28.20 4.26 4.76
N GLU A 232 28.89 5.36 4.54
CA GLU A 232 30.08 5.77 5.30
C GLU A 232 29.78 5.96 6.80
N ILE A 233 28.61 6.50 7.18
CA ILE A 233 28.15 6.63 8.57
C ILE A 233 28.10 5.27 9.27
N TYR A 234 27.70 4.21 8.55
CA TYR A 234 27.69 2.83 9.09
C TYR A 234 28.96 2.04 8.83
N GLY A 235 29.97 2.65 8.18
CA GLY A 235 31.27 2.04 7.89
C GLY A 235 31.30 1.17 6.63
N PHE A 236 30.37 1.38 5.70
CA PHE A 236 30.27 0.66 4.42
C PHE A 236 30.66 1.52 3.23
N ASP A 237 31.31 0.91 2.25
CA ASP A 237 31.59 1.52 0.94
C ASP A 237 30.52 1.11 -0.08
N LEU A 238 29.46 1.91 -0.20
CA LEU A 238 28.40 1.71 -1.18
C LEU A 238 28.79 2.15 -2.61
N SER A 239 30.00 2.63 -2.84
CA SER A 239 30.44 3.06 -4.17
C SER A 239 30.51 1.91 -5.17
N ARG A 240 30.76 0.70 -4.70
CA ARG A 240 30.94 -0.54 -5.44
C ARG A 240 29.75 -1.51 -5.33
N PRO A 241 29.62 -2.48 -6.26
CA PRO A 241 28.69 -3.59 -6.12
C PRO A 241 28.92 -4.40 -4.83
N ALA A 242 27.87 -5.08 -4.37
CA ALA A 242 27.94 -6.02 -3.26
C ALA A 242 28.73 -7.29 -3.67
N GLU A 243 29.65 -7.74 -2.83
CA GLU A 243 30.52 -8.89 -3.10
C GLU A 243 29.90 -10.23 -2.64
N ASN A 244 28.98 -10.20 -1.67
CA ASN A 244 28.36 -11.38 -1.09
C ASN A 244 26.91 -11.09 -0.66
N PHE A 245 26.22 -12.15 -0.22
CA PHE A 245 24.83 -12.09 0.17
C PHE A 245 24.57 -11.06 1.29
N LYS A 246 25.40 -11.02 2.33
CA LYS A 246 25.24 -10.07 3.43
C LYS A 246 25.35 -8.62 2.94
N GLU A 247 26.34 -8.33 2.11
CA GLU A 247 26.46 -7.00 1.51
C GLU A 247 25.28 -6.68 0.59
N ALA A 248 24.82 -7.65 -0.22
CA ALA A 248 23.67 -7.43 -1.11
C ALA A 248 22.41 -7.02 -0.31
N VAL A 249 22.13 -7.70 0.79
CA VAL A 249 21.03 -7.35 1.70
C VAL A 249 21.26 -6.00 2.37
N GLN A 250 22.50 -5.72 2.84
CA GLN A 250 22.81 -4.46 3.51
C GLN A 250 22.75 -3.25 2.56
N TRP A 251 23.27 -3.35 1.30
CA TRP A 251 23.19 -2.30 0.30
C TRP A 251 21.74 -1.99 -0.09
N LEU A 252 20.96 -3.04 -0.35
CA LEU A 252 19.54 -2.93 -0.62
C LEU A 252 18.80 -2.24 0.54
N TYR A 253 19.07 -2.68 1.77
CA TYR A 253 18.44 -2.10 2.96
C TYR A 253 18.84 -0.63 3.17
N LEU A 254 20.09 -0.25 2.97
CA LEU A 254 20.50 1.16 3.10
C LEU A 254 19.86 2.04 2.02
N GLY A 255 19.66 1.52 0.81
CA GLY A 255 18.86 2.19 -0.22
C GLY A 255 17.41 2.42 0.23
N TYR A 256 16.77 1.42 0.82
CA TYR A 256 15.45 1.51 1.41
C TYR A 256 15.42 2.45 2.63
N LEU A 257 16.41 2.34 3.52
CA LEU A 257 16.52 3.21 4.70
C LEU A 257 16.64 4.69 4.31
N ALA A 258 17.39 4.98 3.25
CA ALA A 258 17.49 6.35 2.72
C ALA A 258 16.10 6.88 2.29
N ALA A 259 15.27 6.04 1.66
CA ALA A 259 13.92 6.40 1.26
C ALA A 259 13.02 6.70 2.48
N VAL A 260 13.03 5.86 3.52
CA VAL A 260 12.22 6.08 4.73
C VAL A 260 12.73 7.21 5.61
N LYS A 261 13.98 7.63 5.46
CA LYS A 261 14.53 8.84 6.10
C LYS A 261 14.19 10.12 5.34
N GLU A 262 13.92 10.02 4.05
CA GLU A 262 13.57 11.15 3.20
C GLU A 262 12.05 11.39 3.11
N GLN A 263 11.24 10.33 3.15
CA GLN A 263 9.80 10.35 2.89
C GLN A 263 9.02 9.56 3.94
N ASN A 264 7.86 10.08 4.35
CA ASN A 264 6.86 9.36 5.13
C ASN A 264 5.61 9.05 4.27
N GLY A 265 5.84 8.45 3.11
CA GLY A 265 4.79 8.14 2.15
C GLY A 265 3.65 7.29 2.72
N ALA A 266 2.54 7.26 2.01
CA ALA A 266 1.38 6.45 2.39
C ALA A 266 1.69 4.94 2.37
N ALA A 267 2.69 4.52 1.58
CA ALA A 267 3.23 3.17 1.57
C ALA A 267 4.74 3.23 1.31
N MET A 268 5.51 2.53 2.13
CA MET A 268 6.97 2.45 2.03
C MET A 268 7.39 1.00 1.72
N SER A 269 6.83 0.44 0.64
CA SER A 269 7.07 -0.93 0.22
C SER A 269 8.50 -1.15 -0.22
N ILE A 270 9.06 -2.32 0.10
CA ILE A 270 10.46 -2.64 -0.21
C ILE A 270 10.63 -3.24 -1.62
N GLY A 271 9.58 -3.89 -2.16
CA GLY A 271 9.54 -4.30 -3.55
C GLY A 271 9.42 -5.80 -3.78
N ARG A 272 10.27 -6.33 -4.63
CA ARG A 272 10.36 -7.76 -5.01
C ARG A 272 11.82 -8.18 -5.01
N ASN A 273 12.28 -8.66 -3.88
CA ASN A 273 13.71 -8.85 -3.63
C ASN A 273 14.10 -10.32 -3.47
N THR A 274 13.16 -11.20 -3.12
CA THR A 274 13.45 -12.59 -2.77
C THR A 274 14.20 -13.34 -3.88
N THR A 275 13.73 -13.28 -5.13
CA THR A 275 14.36 -13.96 -6.27
C THR A 275 15.74 -13.36 -6.61
N PHE A 276 15.89 -12.03 -6.47
CA PHE A 276 17.17 -11.35 -6.66
C PHE A 276 18.20 -11.76 -5.61
N LEU A 277 17.82 -11.71 -4.34
CA LEU A 277 18.70 -12.05 -3.22
C LEU A 277 19.09 -13.52 -3.21
N ASP A 278 18.19 -14.40 -3.68
CA ASP A 278 18.48 -15.84 -3.78
C ASP A 278 19.68 -16.14 -4.66
N ILE A 279 19.91 -15.36 -5.72
CA ILE A 279 21.04 -15.52 -6.61
C ILE A 279 22.38 -15.37 -5.86
N TYR A 280 22.46 -14.39 -4.96
CA TYR A 280 23.62 -14.21 -4.09
C TYR A 280 23.72 -15.32 -3.04
N ALA A 281 22.57 -15.67 -2.42
CA ALA A 281 22.53 -16.70 -1.38
C ALA A 281 23.01 -18.05 -1.90
N GLU A 282 22.49 -18.52 -3.03
CA GLU A 282 22.84 -19.83 -3.60
C GLU A 282 24.30 -19.86 -4.10
N ARG A 283 24.80 -18.75 -4.70
CA ARG A 283 26.23 -18.63 -5.04
C ARG A 283 27.11 -18.79 -3.81
N ASP A 284 26.80 -18.09 -2.74
CA ASP A 284 27.64 -18.02 -1.56
C ASP A 284 27.53 -19.30 -0.69
N LEU A 285 26.38 -19.96 -0.67
CA LEU A 285 26.21 -21.32 -0.12
C LEU A 285 27.07 -22.33 -0.88
N ALA A 286 27.05 -22.28 -2.21
CA ALA A 286 27.86 -23.16 -3.05
C ALA A 286 29.38 -22.95 -2.86
N ARG A 287 29.80 -21.72 -2.53
CA ARG A 287 31.19 -21.36 -2.21
C ARG A 287 31.58 -21.69 -0.76
N GLY A 288 30.61 -22.04 0.08
CA GLY A 288 30.84 -22.22 1.52
C GLY A 288 31.15 -20.90 2.27
N THR A 289 30.79 -19.76 1.70
CA THR A 289 30.93 -18.44 2.33
C THR A 289 29.98 -18.29 3.52
N PHE A 290 28.76 -18.81 3.38
CA PHE A 290 27.73 -18.86 4.41
C PHE A 290 27.12 -20.27 4.51
N THR A 291 26.56 -20.56 5.67
CA THR A 291 25.66 -21.69 5.94
C THR A 291 24.20 -21.27 5.78
N GLU A 292 23.27 -22.22 5.67
CA GLU A 292 21.84 -21.93 5.58
C GLU A 292 21.34 -21.14 6.82
N SER A 293 21.87 -21.47 8.02
CA SER A 293 21.54 -20.76 9.24
C SER A 293 21.99 -19.31 9.23
N GLU A 294 23.16 -19.00 8.67
CA GLU A 294 23.65 -17.63 8.55
C GLU A 294 22.87 -16.83 7.49
N ILE A 295 22.48 -17.47 6.39
CA ILE A 295 21.58 -16.85 5.40
C ILE A 295 20.25 -16.50 6.03
N GLN A 296 19.63 -17.43 6.80
CA GLN A 296 18.37 -17.18 7.49
C GLN A 296 18.49 -16.07 8.53
N GLU A 297 19.59 -16.03 9.31
CA GLU A 297 19.86 -14.96 10.27
C GLU A 297 19.89 -13.58 9.61
N ILE A 298 20.55 -13.46 8.46
CA ILE A 298 20.62 -12.20 7.72
C ILE A 298 19.21 -11.77 7.25
N VAL A 299 18.38 -12.71 6.77
CA VAL A 299 16.99 -12.43 6.36
C VAL A 299 16.13 -12.04 7.56
N ASP A 300 16.23 -12.76 8.67
CA ASP A 300 15.51 -12.44 9.91
C ASP A 300 15.86 -11.03 10.41
N HIS A 301 17.14 -10.66 10.40
CA HIS A 301 17.60 -9.33 10.83
C HIS A 301 17.13 -8.22 9.86
N LEU A 302 17.08 -8.47 8.55
CA LEU A 302 16.46 -7.54 7.62
C LEU A 302 14.98 -7.32 7.94
N VAL A 303 14.21 -8.41 8.07
CA VAL A 303 12.77 -8.34 8.38
C VAL A 303 12.54 -7.67 9.73
N MET A 304 13.38 -7.91 10.74
CA MET A 304 13.35 -7.21 12.02
C MET A 304 13.46 -5.69 11.85
N LYS A 305 14.39 -5.22 11.00
CA LYS A 305 14.53 -3.79 10.68
C LYS A 305 13.29 -3.24 10.00
N LEU A 306 12.69 -3.99 9.08
CA LEU A 306 11.46 -3.58 8.39
C LEU A 306 10.28 -3.43 9.36
N ARG A 307 10.17 -4.30 10.38
CA ARG A 307 9.15 -4.20 11.44
C ARG A 307 9.31 -2.95 12.32
N MET A 308 10.50 -2.37 12.35
CA MET A 308 10.82 -1.17 13.14
C MET A 308 10.64 0.14 12.39
N VAL A 309 10.31 0.12 11.09
CA VAL A 309 10.02 1.34 10.33
C VAL A 309 8.74 1.97 10.86
N LYS A 310 8.87 3.16 11.45
CA LYS A 310 7.77 3.87 12.08
C LYS A 310 7.88 5.37 11.82
N PHE A 311 6.73 6.03 11.67
CA PHE A 311 6.64 7.49 11.57
C PHE A 311 5.79 8.06 12.70
N ALA A 312 6.01 9.33 13.04
CA ALA A 312 5.12 10.07 13.91
C ALA A 312 3.94 10.61 13.09
N ARG A 313 2.74 10.13 13.38
CA ARG A 313 1.51 10.55 12.71
C ARG A 313 0.47 11.01 13.70
N THR A 314 -0.51 11.80 13.22
CA THR A 314 -1.58 12.29 14.08
C THR A 314 -2.56 11.18 14.47
N PRO A 315 -3.27 11.30 15.62
CA PRO A 315 -4.29 10.33 16.00
C PRO A 315 -5.38 10.13 14.95
N GLU A 316 -5.75 11.19 14.21
CA GLU A 316 -6.74 11.11 13.12
C GLU A 316 -6.23 10.23 11.95
N TYR A 317 -4.93 10.27 11.66
CA TYR A 317 -4.33 9.38 10.69
C TYR A 317 -4.40 7.92 11.17
N ASN A 318 -4.07 7.69 12.45
CA ASN A 318 -4.11 6.36 13.03
C ASN A 318 -5.54 5.82 13.10
N GLU A 319 -6.57 6.65 13.36
CA GLU A 319 -7.98 6.25 13.28
C GLU A 319 -8.36 5.83 11.86
N LEU A 320 -7.94 6.60 10.84
CA LEU A 320 -8.24 6.31 9.44
C LEU A 320 -7.71 4.95 8.99
N PHE A 321 -6.57 4.52 9.51
CA PHE A 321 -5.88 3.30 9.12
C PHE A 321 -5.85 2.21 10.20
N SER A 322 -6.58 2.40 11.30
CA SER A 322 -6.65 1.49 12.46
C SER A 322 -5.28 1.15 13.04
N GLY A 323 -4.42 2.15 13.17
CA GLY A 323 -3.07 2.05 13.68
C GLY A 323 -2.07 2.90 12.91
N ASP A 324 -0.80 2.52 12.98
CA ASP A 324 0.33 3.21 12.33
C ASP A 324 1.03 2.31 11.29
N PRO A 325 0.31 1.77 10.27
CA PRO A 325 0.91 0.94 9.25
C PRO A 325 1.77 1.78 8.31
N GLN A 326 2.89 1.21 7.88
CA GLN A 326 3.80 1.79 6.89
C GLN A 326 3.68 1.10 5.53
N TRP A 327 2.97 -0.03 5.48
CA TRP A 327 2.84 -0.91 4.31
C TRP A 327 4.19 -1.22 3.67
N VAL A 328 5.08 -1.74 4.50
CA VAL A 328 6.37 -2.30 4.06
C VAL A 328 6.07 -3.64 3.40
N THR A 329 5.81 -3.61 2.10
CA THR A 329 5.39 -4.79 1.34
C THR A 329 6.56 -5.40 0.59
N GLU A 330 6.70 -6.72 0.68
CA GLU A 330 7.57 -7.55 -0.16
C GLU A 330 6.73 -8.50 -0.99
N SER A 331 6.98 -8.57 -2.29
CA SER A 331 6.28 -9.44 -3.23
C SER A 331 7.09 -10.70 -3.50
N ILE A 332 6.48 -11.88 -3.34
CA ILE A 332 7.16 -13.18 -3.31
C ILE A 332 6.60 -14.12 -4.38
N GLY A 333 7.46 -14.85 -5.09
CA GLY A 333 7.06 -15.87 -6.04
C GLY A 333 6.61 -15.32 -7.39
N GLY A 334 5.49 -15.82 -7.91
CA GLY A 334 5.01 -15.51 -9.26
C GLY A 334 5.63 -16.36 -10.36
N ILE A 335 5.23 -16.10 -11.60
CA ILE A 335 5.68 -16.81 -12.79
C ILE A 335 6.36 -15.81 -13.75
N GLY A 336 7.52 -16.20 -14.29
CA GLY A 336 8.20 -15.43 -15.34
C GLY A 336 7.41 -15.41 -16.64
N VAL A 337 7.62 -14.40 -17.48
CA VAL A 337 7.02 -14.36 -18.84
C VAL A 337 7.47 -15.50 -19.73
N ASP A 338 8.58 -16.17 -19.40
CA ASP A 338 9.06 -17.39 -20.03
C ASP A 338 8.41 -18.67 -19.47
N GLY A 339 7.50 -18.56 -18.53
CA GLY A 339 6.76 -19.67 -17.90
C GLY A 339 7.49 -20.37 -16.76
N ARG A 340 8.73 -19.98 -16.41
CA ARG A 340 9.43 -20.53 -15.25
C ARG A 340 8.83 -19.95 -13.95
N SER A 341 8.72 -20.77 -12.93
CA SER A 341 8.40 -20.27 -11.58
C SER A 341 9.51 -19.35 -11.08
N MET A 342 9.15 -18.22 -10.49
CA MET A 342 10.07 -17.32 -9.81
C MET A 342 10.17 -17.59 -8.30
N VAL A 343 9.56 -18.68 -7.83
CA VAL A 343 9.77 -19.21 -6.49
C VAL A 343 11.20 -19.73 -6.38
N THR A 344 11.92 -19.28 -5.38
CA THR A 344 13.28 -19.71 -5.04
C THR A 344 13.33 -20.10 -3.57
N LYS A 345 14.45 -20.62 -3.08
CA LYS A 345 14.60 -20.93 -1.64
C LYS A 345 14.39 -19.68 -0.77
N SER A 346 14.81 -18.50 -1.24
CA SER A 346 14.57 -17.25 -0.49
C SER A 346 13.10 -16.89 -0.38
N SER A 347 12.21 -17.38 -1.26
CA SER A 347 10.77 -17.27 -1.08
C SER A 347 10.30 -17.94 0.22
N PHE A 348 10.85 -19.11 0.52
CA PHE A 348 10.59 -19.83 1.78
C PHE A 348 11.28 -19.14 2.98
N ARG A 349 12.54 -18.69 2.83
CA ARG A 349 13.29 -18.02 3.91
C ARG A 349 12.59 -16.77 4.42
N TRP A 350 11.95 -16.00 3.53
CA TRP A 350 11.19 -14.82 3.94
C TRP A 350 9.92 -15.19 4.70
N LEU A 351 9.16 -16.18 4.23
CA LEU A 351 7.98 -16.68 4.97
C LEU A 351 8.39 -17.32 6.31
N ARG A 352 9.58 -17.95 6.39
CA ARG A 352 10.13 -18.52 7.63
C ARG A 352 10.30 -17.49 8.75
N THR A 353 10.49 -16.22 8.42
CA THR A 353 10.61 -15.14 9.43
C THR A 353 9.37 -15.01 10.31
N LEU A 354 8.18 -15.40 9.80
CA LEU A 354 6.93 -15.44 10.56
C LEU A 354 6.93 -16.55 11.62
N GLU A 355 7.62 -17.65 11.35
CA GLU A 355 7.80 -18.72 12.35
C GLU A 355 8.94 -18.37 13.32
N ASN A 356 10.05 -17.79 12.82
CA ASN A 356 11.23 -17.46 13.63
C ASN A 356 11.00 -16.30 14.63
N MET A 357 10.22 -15.30 14.24
CA MET A 357 9.99 -14.08 15.04
C MET A 357 8.51 -13.84 15.38
N GLY A 358 7.64 -14.77 15.03
CA GLY A 358 6.20 -14.64 15.23
C GLY A 358 5.51 -13.73 14.21
N THR A 359 4.19 -13.69 14.29
CA THR A 359 3.31 -12.93 13.41
C THR A 359 3.55 -11.43 13.51
N SER A 360 3.43 -10.74 12.39
CA SER A 360 3.48 -9.28 12.34
C SER A 360 2.67 -8.79 11.14
N PRO A 361 1.97 -7.64 11.25
CA PRO A 361 1.30 -7.05 10.10
C PRO A 361 2.29 -6.51 9.05
N GLU A 362 3.56 -6.34 9.42
CA GLU A 362 4.61 -5.82 8.54
C GLU A 362 5.93 -6.59 8.74
N PRO A 363 6.73 -6.78 7.67
CA PRO A 363 6.37 -6.48 6.28
C PRO A 363 5.14 -7.27 5.85
N ASN A 364 4.28 -6.61 5.05
CA ASN A 364 3.19 -7.30 4.38
C ASN A 364 3.81 -8.22 3.30
N LEU A 365 3.69 -9.52 3.48
CA LEU A 365 4.24 -10.53 2.57
C LEU A 365 3.16 -10.92 1.56
N THR A 366 3.33 -10.45 0.32
CA THR A 366 2.38 -10.72 -0.76
C THR A 366 2.89 -11.82 -1.66
N VAL A 367 2.20 -12.95 -1.65
CA VAL A 367 2.47 -14.05 -2.58
C VAL A 367 1.80 -13.74 -3.92
N LEU A 368 2.62 -13.63 -4.96
CA LEU A 368 2.15 -13.50 -6.34
C LEU A 368 1.68 -14.86 -6.82
N TRP A 369 0.37 -15.08 -6.70
CA TRP A 369 -0.24 -16.37 -6.82
C TRP A 369 -0.52 -16.78 -8.27
N SER A 370 -0.19 -18.02 -8.59
CA SER A 370 -0.59 -18.71 -9.82
C SER A 370 -0.81 -20.18 -9.52
N THR A 371 -1.76 -20.80 -10.19
CA THR A 371 -1.96 -22.27 -10.12
C THR A 371 -0.71 -23.05 -10.56
N LYS A 372 0.19 -22.42 -11.30
CA LYS A 372 1.45 -22.99 -11.79
C LYS A 372 2.61 -22.92 -10.79
N LEU A 373 2.42 -22.36 -9.61
CA LEU A 373 3.44 -22.35 -8.57
C LEU A 373 3.78 -23.78 -8.11
N PRO A 374 5.02 -24.04 -7.64
CA PRO A 374 5.42 -25.35 -7.13
C PRO A 374 4.54 -25.80 -5.96
N GLU A 375 4.16 -27.08 -5.94
CA GLU A 375 3.30 -27.66 -4.90
C GLU A 375 3.88 -27.51 -3.49
N GLY A 376 5.18 -27.70 -3.31
CA GLY A 376 5.85 -27.51 -2.02
C GLY A 376 5.66 -26.07 -1.49
N PHE A 377 5.75 -25.10 -2.39
CA PHE A 377 5.56 -23.69 -2.01
C PHE A 377 4.09 -23.36 -1.69
N LYS A 378 3.13 -23.85 -2.50
CA LYS A 378 1.70 -23.68 -2.22
C LYS A 378 1.33 -24.24 -0.84
N ARG A 379 1.80 -25.46 -0.52
CA ARG A 379 1.58 -26.08 0.79
C ARG A 379 2.19 -25.28 1.93
N TYR A 380 3.39 -24.76 1.73
CA TYR A 380 4.03 -23.92 2.74
C TYR A 380 3.29 -22.60 2.94
N CYS A 381 2.87 -21.93 1.86
CA CYS A 381 2.02 -20.73 1.96
C CYS A 381 0.73 -21.00 2.72
N ALA A 382 0.03 -22.09 2.41
CA ALA A 382 -1.19 -22.50 3.11
C ALA A 382 -0.94 -22.75 4.61
N LYS A 383 0.15 -23.45 4.97
CA LYS A 383 0.56 -23.66 6.36
C LYS A 383 0.78 -22.32 7.08
N ILE A 384 1.52 -21.39 6.48
CA ILE A 384 1.80 -20.07 7.05
C ILE A 384 0.52 -19.24 7.16
N SER A 385 -0.37 -19.25 6.17
CA SER A 385 -1.67 -18.56 6.24
C SER A 385 -2.51 -19.06 7.41
N ILE A 386 -2.60 -20.37 7.59
CA ILE A 386 -3.38 -21.00 8.66
C ILE A 386 -2.81 -20.68 10.05
N THR A 387 -1.47 -20.67 10.19
CA THR A 387 -0.82 -20.53 11.50
C THR A 387 -0.57 -19.07 11.90
N THR A 388 -0.51 -18.16 10.96
CA THR A 388 -0.06 -16.78 11.23
C THR A 388 -1.02 -15.69 10.77
N SER A 389 -1.89 -15.95 9.79
CA SER A 389 -2.72 -14.92 9.11
C SER A 389 -1.94 -13.68 8.65
N SER A 390 -0.65 -13.83 8.30
CA SER A 390 0.28 -12.72 8.06
C SER A 390 0.77 -12.62 6.60
N ILE A 391 0.15 -13.36 5.68
CA ILE A 391 0.44 -13.24 4.25
C ILE A 391 -0.84 -12.96 3.47
N GLN A 392 -0.68 -12.30 2.34
CA GLN A 392 -1.76 -12.05 1.39
C GLN A 392 -1.40 -12.61 0.01
N TYR A 393 -2.38 -12.71 -0.86
CA TYR A 393 -2.22 -13.25 -2.19
C TYR A 393 -2.65 -12.23 -3.24
N GLU A 394 -1.87 -12.13 -4.32
CA GLU A 394 -2.17 -11.32 -5.50
C GLU A 394 -2.26 -12.23 -6.72
N ASN A 395 -3.24 -12.02 -7.58
CA ASN A 395 -3.40 -12.82 -8.80
C ASN A 395 -2.30 -12.48 -9.82
N ASP A 396 -1.22 -13.28 -9.83
CA ASP A 396 -0.09 -13.08 -10.73
C ASP A 396 -0.47 -13.33 -12.20
N ASP A 397 -1.36 -14.26 -12.48
CA ASP A 397 -1.75 -14.56 -13.86
C ASP A 397 -2.46 -13.39 -14.53
N LEU A 398 -3.21 -12.59 -13.76
CA LEU A 398 -3.80 -11.34 -14.23
C LEU A 398 -2.78 -10.19 -14.26
N MET A 399 -2.08 -9.95 -13.15
CA MET A 399 -1.17 -8.79 -13.04
C MET A 399 0.01 -8.88 -13.98
N ARG A 400 0.55 -10.08 -14.22
CA ARG A 400 1.65 -10.30 -15.18
C ARG A 400 1.30 -9.90 -16.60
N VAL A 401 0.04 -9.96 -16.99
CA VAL A 401 -0.40 -9.50 -18.33
C VAL A 401 -0.15 -8.00 -18.51
N TYR A 402 -0.36 -7.21 -17.45
CA TYR A 402 -0.20 -5.74 -17.50
C TYR A 402 1.23 -5.29 -17.23
N HIS A 403 1.92 -5.93 -16.29
CA HIS A 403 3.19 -5.43 -15.75
C HIS A 403 4.41 -6.30 -16.10
N GLY A 404 4.22 -7.47 -16.76
CA GLY A 404 5.32 -8.42 -16.96
C GLY A 404 5.68 -9.12 -15.65
N ASP A 405 6.89 -9.66 -15.54
CA ASP A 405 7.34 -10.51 -14.43
C ASP A 405 8.22 -9.81 -13.38
N ASP A 406 8.49 -8.52 -13.53
CA ASP A 406 9.26 -7.73 -12.56
C ASP A 406 8.43 -6.58 -12.00
N TYR A 407 7.26 -6.91 -11.48
CA TYR A 407 6.41 -5.99 -10.74
C TYR A 407 6.40 -6.35 -9.26
N ALA A 408 6.02 -5.39 -8.45
CA ALA A 408 5.79 -5.55 -7.02
C ALA A 408 4.50 -4.85 -6.60
N ILE A 409 4.02 -5.21 -5.43
CA ILE A 409 2.84 -4.59 -4.83
C ILE A 409 3.28 -3.46 -3.89
N ALA A 410 2.74 -2.28 -4.11
CA ALA A 410 2.83 -1.19 -3.15
C ALA A 410 1.60 -1.18 -2.26
N CYS A 411 1.82 -1.04 -0.95
CA CYS A 411 0.74 -1.08 0.03
C CYS A 411 0.10 -2.49 0.07
N CYS A 412 -1.17 -2.61 -0.28
CA CYS A 412 -1.94 -3.85 -0.21
C CYS A 412 -2.12 -4.52 -1.59
N VAL A 413 -2.46 -3.73 -2.62
CA VAL A 413 -2.92 -4.28 -3.92
C VAL A 413 -2.36 -3.54 -5.14
N SER A 414 -1.60 -2.48 -4.95
CA SER A 414 -1.18 -1.59 -6.05
C SER A 414 0.02 -2.14 -6.79
N SER A 415 -0.20 -2.76 -7.94
CA SER A 415 0.87 -3.32 -8.76
C SER A 415 1.60 -2.25 -9.57
N MET A 416 2.91 -2.39 -9.69
CA MET A 416 3.76 -1.56 -10.56
C MET A 416 5.08 -2.24 -10.88
N ARG A 417 5.61 -2.00 -12.08
CA ARG A 417 6.94 -2.47 -12.48
C ARG A 417 8.02 -1.78 -11.67
N VAL A 418 8.85 -2.58 -11.01
CA VAL A 418 9.89 -2.07 -10.10
C VAL A 418 10.91 -1.22 -10.86
N GLY A 419 11.13 0.01 -10.38
CA GLY A 419 12.05 0.96 -10.99
C GLY A 419 11.63 1.52 -12.35
N LYS A 420 10.40 1.26 -12.82
CA LYS A 420 9.87 1.72 -14.12
C LYS A 420 8.54 2.43 -14.02
N GLU A 421 7.78 2.19 -12.98
CA GLU A 421 6.47 2.78 -12.75
C GLU A 421 6.37 3.40 -11.37
N MET A 422 5.50 4.38 -11.25
CA MET A 422 5.10 5.00 -9.99
C MET A 422 3.62 5.35 -10.02
N GLN A 423 3.04 5.59 -8.87
CA GLN A 423 1.65 6.00 -8.77
C GLN A 423 1.50 7.35 -8.09
N PHE A 424 0.71 8.20 -8.72
CA PHE A 424 0.12 9.37 -8.09
C PHE A 424 -1.09 8.92 -7.26
N PHE A 425 -0.84 8.58 -6.00
CA PHE A 425 -1.84 8.04 -5.09
C PHE A 425 -2.97 9.04 -4.81
N GLY A 426 -4.23 8.57 -4.87
CA GLY A 426 -5.40 9.43 -4.86
C GLY A 426 -6.37 9.27 -3.70
N ALA A 427 -6.20 8.29 -2.83
CA ALA A 427 -7.21 7.98 -1.82
C ALA A 427 -8.55 7.53 -2.45
N ARG A 428 -9.72 7.91 -1.90
CA ARG A 428 -10.99 7.33 -2.35
C ARG A 428 -12.11 8.35 -2.40
N ALA A 429 -12.94 8.23 -3.45
CA ALA A 429 -14.24 8.86 -3.55
C ALA A 429 -15.30 7.95 -2.91
N ASN A 430 -16.11 8.47 -2.00
CA ASN A 430 -17.21 7.78 -1.37
C ASN A 430 -18.44 7.82 -2.27
N LEU A 431 -18.64 6.80 -3.09
CA LEU A 431 -19.74 6.74 -4.05
C LEU A 431 -21.12 6.56 -3.39
N ALA A 432 -21.17 5.93 -2.20
CA ALA A 432 -22.41 5.83 -1.44
C ALA A 432 -22.88 7.22 -0.98
N LYS A 433 -21.98 8.04 -0.44
CA LYS A 433 -22.30 9.42 -0.05
C LYS A 433 -22.65 10.29 -1.28
N CYS A 434 -22.01 10.06 -2.40
CA CYS A 434 -22.34 10.70 -3.67
C CYS A 434 -23.80 10.40 -4.11
N LEU A 435 -24.27 9.15 -3.92
CA LEU A 435 -25.66 8.78 -4.17
C LEU A 435 -26.63 9.54 -3.24
N LEU A 436 -26.29 9.68 -1.96
CA LEU A 436 -27.13 10.44 -1.01
C LEU A 436 -27.18 11.93 -1.36
N TYR A 437 -26.08 12.50 -1.89
CA TYR A 437 -26.09 13.87 -2.42
C TYR A 437 -26.97 14.01 -3.66
N ALA A 438 -26.96 13.02 -4.55
CA ALA A 438 -27.82 13.01 -5.72
C ALA A 438 -29.31 13.04 -5.31
N ILE A 439 -29.71 12.25 -4.33
CA ILE A 439 -31.05 12.22 -3.77
C ILE A 439 -31.44 13.57 -3.14
N ASN A 440 -30.49 14.23 -2.47
CA ASN A 440 -30.68 15.47 -1.73
C ASN A 440 -30.35 16.76 -2.50
N GLY A 441 -30.16 16.69 -3.84
CA GLY A 441 -29.91 17.86 -4.66
C GLY A 441 -28.56 18.55 -4.38
N GLY A 442 -27.54 17.76 -4.04
CA GLY A 442 -26.18 18.20 -3.74
C GLY A 442 -25.93 18.58 -2.26
N ARG A 443 -26.92 18.41 -1.39
CA ARG A 443 -26.79 18.65 0.05
C ARG A 443 -26.24 17.40 0.75
N ASP A 444 -25.37 17.63 1.74
CA ASP A 444 -24.89 16.59 2.65
C ASP A 444 -26.07 16.06 3.50
N GLU A 445 -26.24 14.75 3.54
CA GLU A 445 -27.36 14.07 4.16
C GLU A 445 -27.32 14.12 5.71
N LYS A 446 -26.19 14.50 6.30
CA LYS A 446 -26.03 14.61 7.76
C LYS A 446 -26.10 16.05 8.25
N THR A 447 -25.53 16.98 7.50
CA THR A 447 -25.41 18.40 7.91
C THR A 447 -26.40 19.32 7.20
N GLY A 448 -26.95 18.90 6.06
CA GLY A 448 -27.78 19.73 5.20
C GLY A 448 -27.00 20.78 4.40
N GLU A 449 -25.68 20.86 4.57
CA GLU A 449 -24.83 21.83 3.86
C GLU A 449 -24.80 21.53 2.35
N GLN A 450 -24.81 22.58 1.53
CA GLN A 450 -24.65 22.44 0.07
C GLN A 450 -23.19 22.18 -0.25
N ILE A 451 -22.85 20.93 -0.54
CA ILE A 451 -21.51 20.49 -0.90
C ILE A 451 -21.34 20.37 -2.41
N GLY A 452 -22.24 19.59 -3.05
CA GLY A 452 -22.26 19.44 -4.51
C GLY A 452 -23.04 20.55 -5.21
N PRO A 453 -23.08 20.53 -6.55
CA PRO A 453 -23.89 21.45 -7.33
C PRO A 453 -25.36 21.37 -6.89
N LYS A 454 -26.02 22.52 -6.91
CA LYS A 454 -27.43 22.58 -6.55
C LYS A 454 -28.28 22.01 -7.67
N TYR A 455 -28.84 20.85 -7.45
CA TYR A 455 -29.83 20.22 -8.32
C TYR A 455 -31.21 20.22 -7.66
N ARG A 456 -32.21 19.87 -8.46
CA ARG A 456 -33.52 19.51 -7.93
C ARG A 456 -33.40 18.16 -7.20
N ALA A 457 -33.68 18.16 -5.92
CA ALA A 457 -33.73 16.93 -5.12
C ALA A 457 -34.85 16.00 -5.62
N VAL A 458 -34.81 14.73 -5.22
CA VAL A 458 -35.93 13.81 -5.47
C VAL A 458 -37.16 14.27 -4.68
N GLU A 459 -38.31 14.41 -5.35
CA GLU A 459 -39.51 15.00 -4.75
C GLU A 459 -40.53 13.97 -4.24
N GLY A 460 -40.65 12.81 -4.87
CA GLY A 460 -41.64 11.79 -4.53
C GLY A 460 -41.56 11.24 -3.10
N GLU A 461 -42.58 10.56 -2.64
CA GLU A 461 -42.56 9.76 -1.40
C GLU A 461 -41.71 8.50 -1.59
N TYR A 462 -41.70 7.94 -2.79
CA TYR A 462 -40.90 6.78 -3.19
C TYR A 462 -39.82 7.17 -4.17
N LEU A 463 -38.69 6.52 -4.09
CA LEU A 463 -37.59 6.70 -5.07
C LEU A 463 -37.95 6.02 -6.39
N ASP A 464 -37.78 6.76 -7.49
CA ASP A 464 -37.80 6.23 -8.84
C ASP A 464 -36.38 5.97 -9.33
N TYR A 465 -36.13 4.79 -9.91
CA TYR A 465 -34.79 4.37 -10.30
C TYR A 465 -34.18 5.28 -11.37
N ASP A 466 -34.92 5.60 -12.42
CA ASP A 466 -34.41 6.38 -13.55
C ASP A 466 -34.13 7.83 -13.13
N ASP A 467 -34.99 8.42 -12.30
CA ASP A 467 -34.78 9.75 -11.74
C ASP A 467 -33.56 9.82 -10.85
N VAL A 468 -33.41 8.87 -9.89
CA VAL A 468 -32.25 8.78 -8.99
C VAL A 468 -30.96 8.51 -9.78
N PHE A 469 -30.98 7.57 -10.71
CA PHE A 469 -29.79 7.19 -11.47
C PHE A 469 -29.30 8.34 -12.36
N SER A 470 -30.21 9.05 -13.03
CA SER A 470 -29.85 10.24 -13.81
C SER A 470 -29.16 11.31 -12.96
N LYS A 471 -29.73 11.63 -11.78
CA LYS A 471 -29.13 12.58 -10.82
C LYS A 471 -27.78 12.10 -10.29
N TYR A 472 -27.66 10.79 -10.07
CA TYR A 472 -26.43 10.18 -9.60
C TYR A 472 -25.30 10.29 -10.63
N LEU A 473 -25.58 10.08 -11.92
CA LEU A 473 -24.63 10.29 -13.01
C LEU A 473 -24.08 11.73 -13.04
N ASP A 474 -24.97 12.72 -12.88
CA ASP A 474 -24.55 14.13 -12.85
C ASP A 474 -23.69 14.44 -11.62
N MET A 475 -24.04 13.87 -10.46
CA MET A 475 -23.27 14.05 -9.22
C MET A 475 -21.89 13.36 -9.31
N MET A 476 -21.81 12.14 -9.88
CA MET A 476 -20.55 11.45 -10.11
C MET A 476 -19.64 12.23 -11.07
N ARG A 477 -20.18 12.83 -12.12
CA ARG A 477 -19.41 13.65 -13.08
C ARG A 477 -18.78 14.87 -12.39
N TRP A 478 -19.54 15.56 -11.56
CA TRP A 478 -19.01 16.66 -10.75
C TRP A 478 -17.92 16.17 -9.80
N LEU A 479 -18.20 15.09 -9.06
CA LEU A 479 -17.24 14.52 -8.09
C LEU A 479 -15.93 14.11 -8.78
N ALA A 480 -16.00 13.45 -9.94
CA ALA A 480 -14.83 13.06 -10.72
C ALA A 480 -13.96 14.28 -11.07
N GLY A 481 -14.57 15.39 -11.49
CA GLY A 481 -13.86 16.64 -11.80
C GLY A 481 -13.17 17.25 -10.57
N VAL A 482 -13.87 17.37 -9.45
CA VAL A 482 -13.28 17.91 -8.20
C VAL A 482 -12.16 17.00 -7.71
N TYR A 483 -12.36 15.69 -7.75
CA TYR A 483 -11.41 14.69 -7.30
C TYR A 483 -10.11 14.73 -8.11
N VAL A 484 -10.20 14.68 -9.44
CA VAL A 484 -9.02 14.75 -10.32
C VAL A 484 -8.27 16.06 -10.13
N ASN A 485 -8.97 17.20 -10.02
CA ASN A 485 -8.34 18.50 -9.83
C ASN A 485 -7.66 18.62 -8.45
N ALA A 486 -8.24 18.05 -7.39
CA ALA A 486 -7.60 17.98 -6.09
C ALA A 486 -6.29 17.18 -6.14
N LEU A 487 -6.30 16.03 -6.81
CA LEU A 487 -5.11 15.20 -7.01
C LEU A 487 -4.05 15.90 -7.85
N ASN A 488 -4.43 16.61 -8.91
CA ASN A 488 -3.50 17.40 -9.73
C ASN A 488 -2.76 18.44 -8.87
N ALA A 489 -3.50 19.15 -8.01
CA ALA A 489 -2.91 20.12 -7.08
C ALA A 489 -1.94 19.45 -6.09
N ILE A 490 -2.33 18.32 -5.51
CA ILE A 490 -1.52 17.54 -4.56
C ILE A 490 -0.21 17.10 -5.23
N HIS A 491 -0.28 16.45 -6.37
CA HIS A 491 0.91 15.87 -7.00
C HIS A 491 1.85 16.92 -7.60
N TYR A 492 1.30 18.03 -8.11
CA TYR A 492 2.11 19.20 -8.48
C TYR A 492 2.89 19.76 -7.29
N MET A 493 2.21 19.95 -6.15
CA MET A 493 2.86 20.53 -4.96
C MET A 493 3.84 19.54 -4.32
N HIS A 494 3.58 18.25 -4.44
CA HIS A 494 4.50 17.23 -3.95
C HIS A 494 5.80 17.22 -4.78
N ASP A 495 5.72 17.19 -6.10
CA ASP A 495 6.89 17.30 -6.98
C ASP A 495 7.70 18.59 -6.71
N LYS A 496 7.01 19.67 -6.35
CA LYS A 496 7.65 20.96 -6.12
C LYS A 496 8.36 21.10 -4.78
N TYR A 497 7.81 20.53 -3.71
CA TYR A 497 8.27 20.78 -2.34
C TYR A 497 8.79 19.56 -1.61
N SER A 498 8.47 18.36 -2.10
CA SER A 498 8.74 17.07 -1.43
C SER A 498 9.03 15.94 -2.42
N TYR A 499 9.78 16.25 -3.49
CA TYR A 499 10.15 15.30 -4.53
C TYR A 499 10.96 14.13 -3.95
N GLU A 500 10.59 12.90 -4.28
CA GLU A 500 11.17 11.65 -3.76
C GLU A 500 12.50 11.33 -4.44
N ARG A 501 13.55 12.07 -4.11
CA ARG A 501 14.83 12.11 -4.81
C ARG A 501 15.50 10.74 -4.90
N ILE A 502 15.62 10.03 -3.78
CA ILE A 502 16.33 8.75 -3.74
C ILE A 502 15.51 7.63 -4.40
N GLN A 503 14.20 7.57 -4.17
CA GLN A 503 13.37 6.57 -4.83
C GLN A 503 13.39 6.76 -6.36
N MET A 504 13.27 7.99 -6.82
CA MET A 504 13.32 8.32 -8.25
C MET A 504 14.72 8.14 -8.86
N ALA A 505 15.80 8.30 -8.08
CA ALA A 505 17.15 7.97 -8.52
C ALA A 505 17.32 6.47 -8.85
N LEU A 506 16.51 5.62 -8.24
CA LEU A 506 16.49 4.17 -8.45
C LEU A 506 15.43 3.74 -9.47
N HIS A 507 14.95 4.67 -10.31
CA HIS A 507 14.08 4.39 -11.46
C HIS A 507 14.81 4.63 -12.80
N ASP A 508 14.24 4.09 -13.86
CA ASP A 508 14.64 4.41 -15.23
C ASP A 508 14.43 5.90 -15.53
N GLU A 509 15.03 6.41 -16.60
CA GLU A 509 14.87 7.81 -17.00
C GLU A 509 13.39 8.14 -17.33
N HIS A 510 12.73 7.24 -18.05
CA HIS A 510 11.34 7.38 -18.46
C HIS A 510 10.41 6.55 -17.58
N VAL A 511 9.83 7.20 -16.56
CA VAL A 511 8.93 6.56 -15.60
C VAL A 511 7.50 6.65 -16.11
N HIS A 512 6.83 5.51 -16.23
CA HIS A 512 5.38 5.48 -16.46
C HIS A 512 4.66 5.88 -15.16
N ARG A 513 3.70 6.78 -15.28
CA ARG A 513 2.96 7.34 -14.13
C ARG A 513 1.51 6.95 -14.19
N TRP A 514 1.08 6.18 -13.19
CA TRP A 514 -0.33 5.90 -12.97
C TRP A 514 -0.98 7.03 -12.17
N PHE A 515 -2.21 7.41 -12.55
CA PHE A 515 -3.05 8.31 -11.76
C PHE A 515 -4.05 7.44 -10.99
N ALA A 516 -3.63 7.02 -9.78
CA ALA A 516 -4.32 6.03 -8.99
C ALA A 516 -5.46 6.65 -8.20
N THR A 517 -6.69 6.54 -8.73
CA THR A 517 -7.92 6.91 -8.02
C THR A 517 -8.40 5.76 -7.13
N GLY A 518 -9.51 5.93 -6.43
CA GLY A 518 -10.09 4.88 -5.61
C GLY A 518 -11.57 5.08 -5.35
N ILE A 519 -12.26 3.98 -5.15
CA ILE A 519 -13.70 3.91 -4.88
C ILE A 519 -13.93 3.30 -3.50
N ALA A 520 -14.83 3.92 -2.71
CA ALA A 520 -15.35 3.37 -1.46
C ALA A 520 -16.87 3.24 -1.52
N GLY A 521 -17.42 2.19 -0.89
CA GLY A 521 -18.85 1.97 -0.76
C GLY A 521 -19.51 1.34 -1.98
N LEU A 522 -18.77 0.61 -2.82
CA LEU A 522 -19.30 -0.01 -4.04
C LEU A 522 -20.51 -0.93 -3.73
N SER A 523 -20.36 -1.87 -2.80
CA SER A 523 -21.45 -2.79 -2.42
C SER A 523 -22.69 -2.06 -1.85
N VAL A 524 -22.48 -0.98 -1.09
CA VAL A 524 -23.57 -0.14 -0.56
C VAL A 524 -24.34 0.55 -1.71
N VAL A 525 -23.61 1.06 -2.71
CA VAL A 525 -24.23 1.70 -3.89
C VAL A 525 -24.97 0.68 -4.72
N ALA A 526 -24.35 -0.47 -5.01
CA ALA A 526 -24.96 -1.53 -5.81
C ALA A 526 -26.27 -2.02 -5.15
N ASP A 527 -26.23 -2.31 -3.86
CA ASP A 527 -27.39 -2.73 -3.11
C ASP A 527 -28.45 -1.63 -2.99
N SER A 528 -28.07 -0.38 -2.81
CA SER A 528 -29.01 0.77 -2.76
C SER A 528 -29.72 0.97 -4.07
N LEU A 529 -29.02 0.94 -5.20
CA LEU A 529 -29.61 1.04 -6.52
C LEU A 529 -30.47 -0.19 -6.86
N SER A 530 -30.05 -1.38 -6.44
CA SER A 530 -30.85 -2.60 -6.54
C SER A 530 -32.13 -2.49 -5.72
N ALA A 531 -32.08 -1.99 -4.49
CA ALA A 531 -33.27 -1.77 -3.68
C ALA A 531 -34.25 -0.79 -4.33
N ILE A 532 -33.74 0.34 -4.88
CA ILE A 532 -34.57 1.32 -5.59
C ILE A 532 -35.22 0.73 -6.85
N LYS A 533 -34.49 -0.17 -7.56
CA LYS A 533 -34.94 -0.77 -8.80
C LYS A 533 -35.96 -1.92 -8.62
N TYR A 534 -35.77 -2.74 -7.60
CA TYR A 534 -36.50 -4.00 -7.45
C TYR A 534 -37.42 -4.07 -6.24
N ALA A 535 -37.29 -3.14 -5.29
CA ALA A 535 -38.19 -3.01 -4.15
C ALA A 535 -38.91 -1.66 -4.16
N LYS A 536 -39.60 -1.29 -3.07
CA LYS A 536 -40.18 0.03 -2.87
C LYS A 536 -39.40 0.76 -1.78
N VAL A 537 -38.72 1.82 -2.12
CA VAL A 537 -37.97 2.63 -1.17
C VAL A 537 -38.70 3.93 -0.89
N ARG A 538 -39.26 4.05 0.30
CA ARG A 538 -39.91 5.26 0.78
C ARG A 538 -38.91 6.13 1.51
N VAL A 539 -38.87 7.44 1.20
CA VAL A 539 -38.00 8.41 1.85
C VAL A 539 -38.61 9.01 3.09
N VAL A 540 -37.77 9.25 4.09
CA VAL A 540 -38.14 10.01 5.30
C VAL A 540 -37.37 11.33 5.26
N ARG A 541 -38.12 12.46 5.34
CA ARG A 541 -37.53 13.81 5.26
C ARG A 541 -37.66 14.51 6.63
N ASP A 542 -36.65 15.30 6.94
CA ASP A 542 -36.69 16.24 8.05
C ASP A 542 -37.50 17.50 7.72
N GLU A 543 -37.58 18.42 8.66
CA GLU A 543 -38.33 19.70 8.54
C GLU A 543 -37.77 20.60 7.41
N THR A 544 -36.53 20.42 6.99
CA THR A 544 -35.90 21.17 5.91
C THR A 544 -36.10 20.52 4.53
N GLY A 545 -36.79 19.38 4.49
CA GLY A 545 -37.00 18.57 3.31
C GLY A 545 -35.76 17.72 2.92
N LEU A 546 -34.77 17.61 3.79
CA LEU A 546 -33.62 16.74 3.60
C LEU A 546 -34.03 15.28 3.82
N VAL A 547 -33.69 14.40 2.91
CA VAL A 547 -33.89 12.95 3.08
C VAL A 547 -32.81 12.42 4.02
N THR A 548 -33.22 11.96 5.19
CA THR A 548 -32.37 11.50 6.29
C THR A 548 -32.51 10.01 6.58
N ASP A 549 -33.58 9.36 6.09
CA ASP A 549 -33.79 7.92 6.28
C ASP A 549 -34.64 7.32 5.15
N TYR A 550 -34.62 5.99 5.08
CA TYR A 550 -35.27 5.18 4.05
C TYR A 550 -36.00 4.00 4.68
N ILE A 551 -37.18 3.69 4.15
CA ILE A 551 -37.95 2.50 4.50
C ILE A 551 -38.09 1.67 3.22
N THR A 552 -37.45 0.51 3.22
CA THR A 552 -37.41 -0.39 2.04
C THR A 552 -38.37 -1.53 2.26
N GLU A 553 -39.37 -1.63 1.39
CA GLU A 553 -40.44 -2.63 1.43
C GLU A 553 -40.27 -3.61 0.27
N GLY A 554 -40.19 -4.90 0.58
CA GLY A 554 -39.94 -5.98 -0.38
C GLY A 554 -38.50 -6.44 -0.38
N ASP A 555 -38.23 -7.52 -1.10
CA ASP A 555 -36.90 -8.07 -1.28
C ASP A 555 -36.27 -7.56 -2.60
N PHE A 556 -34.93 -7.53 -2.64
CA PHE A 556 -34.15 -7.09 -3.78
C PHE A 556 -32.85 -7.91 -3.89
N PRO A 557 -32.27 -8.04 -5.09
CA PRO A 557 -30.99 -8.69 -5.27
C PRO A 557 -29.88 -7.98 -4.47
N LYS A 558 -29.06 -8.75 -3.76
CA LYS A 558 -27.94 -8.23 -2.95
C LYS A 558 -26.61 -8.69 -3.54
N TYR A 559 -25.69 -7.78 -3.66
CA TYR A 559 -24.33 -8.05 -4.15
C TYR A 559 -23.63 -9.12 -3.29
N GLY A 560 -22.89 -10.02 -3.95
CA GLY A 560 -22.23 -11.14 -3.29
C GLY A 560 -23.01 -12.45 -3.33
N ASN A 561 -23.98 -12.61 -4.23
CA ASN A 561 -24.80 -13.82 -4.38
C ASN A 561 -24.81 -14.36 -5.81
N ASP A 562 -23.86 -13.95 -6.65
CA ASP A 562 -23.76 -14.32 -8.08
C ASP A 562 -25.05 -13.99 -8.85
N ASP A 563 -25.66 -12.84 -8.54
CA ASP A 563 -26.90 -12.37 -9.16
C ASP A 563 -26.60 -11.22 -10.13
N ASP A 564 -26.66 -11.50 -11.43
CA ASP A 564 -26.36 -10.53 -12.49
C ASP A 564 -27.19 -9.26 -12.43
N ARG A 565 -28.37 -9.27 -11.79
CA ARG A 565 -29.23 -8.08 -11.64
C ARG A 565 -28.58 -6.98 -10.79
N VAL A 566 -27.76 -7.35 -9.81
CA VAL A 566 -27.03 -6.42 -8.96
C VAL A 566 -25.53 -6.36 -9.27
N ASP A 567 -24.94 -7.49 -9.70
CA ASP A 567 -23.53 -7.55 -10.06
C ASP A 567 -23.23 -6.63 -11.27
N THR A 568 -24.15 -6.58 -12.28
CA THR A 568 -24.05 -5.64 -13.39
C THR A 568 -24.11 -4.18 -12.91
N ILE A 569 -24.94 -3.86 -11.90
CA ILE A 569 -24.97 -2.50 -11.33
C ILE A 569 -23.60 -2.15 -10.72
N ALA A 570 -22.99 -3.07 -9.97
CA ALA A 570 -21.66 -2.85 -9.39
C ALA A 570 -20.61 -2.63 -10.48
N HIS A 571 -20.58 -3.50 -11.50
CA HIS A 571 -19.68 -3.36 -12.66
C HIS A 571 -19.84 -2.00 -13.34
N ASP A 572 -21.07 -1.65 -13.72
CA ASP A 572 -21.36 -0.42 -14.48
C ASP A 572 -20.98 0.85 -13.71
N ILE A 573 -21.17 0.89 -12.40
CA ILE A 573 -20.78 2.02 -11.55
C ILE A 573 -19.26 2.25 -11.62
N VAL A 574 -18.47 1.21 -11.56
CA VAL A 574 -16.99 1.32 -11.67
C VAL A 574 -16.60 1.83 -13.04
N GLU A 575 -17.11 1.21 -14.12
CA GLU A 575 -16.81 1.60 -15.49
C GLU A 575 -17.22 3.04 -15.78
N ILE A 576 -18.45 3.43 -15.41
CA ILE A 576 -18.98 4.79 -15.61
C ILE A 576 -18.12 5.82 -14.87
N PHE A 577 -17.79 5.58 -13.60
CA PHE A 577 -16.99 6.52 -12.83
C PHE A 577 -15.57 6.65 -13.39
N MET A 578 -14.96 5.56 -13.81
CA MET A 578 -13.64 5.59 -14.46
C MET A 578 -13.67 6.33 -15.80
N ASN A 579 -14.72 6.15 -16.59
CA ASN A 579 -14.91 6.91 -17.84
C ASN A 579 -15.06 8.42 -17.58
N MET A 580 -15.70 8.81 -16.47
CA MET A 580 -15.76 10.22 -16.03
C MET A 580 -14.42 10.75 -15.56
N ILE A 581 -13.62 9.95 -14.82
CA ILE A 581 -12.26 10.31 -14.42
C ILE A 581 -11.38 10.58 -15.65
N ARG A 582 -11.42 9.68 -16.66
CA ARG A 582 -10.62 9.78 -17.89
C ARG A 582 -10.94 11.00 -18.77
N GLN A 583 -12.08 11.62 -18.58
CA GLN A 583 -12.46 12.87 -19.29
C GLN A 583 -11.74 14.10 -18.73
N ASN A 584 -11.03 14.00 -17.64
CA ASN A 584 -10.33 15.10 -16.99
C ASN A 584 -8.82 15.05 -17.29
N HIS A 585 -8.19 16.23 -17.38
CA HIS A 585 -6.76 16.33 -17.51
C HIS A 585 -6.05 15.87 -16.21
N THR A 586 -5.06 15.01 -16.34
CA THR A 586 -4.25 14.51 -15.21
C THR A 586 -2.86 15.13 -15.21
N TYR A 587 -2.32 15.35 -14.02
CA TYR A 587 -0.99 15.91 -13.85
C TYR A 587 0.07 15.04 -14.54
N ARG A 588 0.95 15.66 -15.34
CA ARG A 588 2.03 15.01 -16.12
C ARG A 588 1.51 13.94 -17.10
N ASP A 589 0.30 14.10 -17.61
CA ASP A 589 -0.33 13.16 -18.53
C ASP A 589 -0.36 11.71 -17.99
N SER A 590 -0.46 11.55 -16.66
CA SER A 590 -0.51 10.25 -15.99
C SER A 590 -1.77 9.47 -16.35
N VAL A 591 -1.63 8.14 -16.42
CA VAL A 591 -2.72 7.26 -16.90
C VAL A 591 -3.69 6.94 -15.76
N PRO A 592 -4.97 7.28 -15.87
CA PRO A 592 -5.96 7.00 -14.84
C PRO A 592 -6.21 5.50 -14.66
N THR A 593 -6.17 5.07 -13.41
CA THR A 593 -6.61 3.75 -12.94
C THR A 593 -7.36 3.92 -11.61
N THR A 594 -8.00 2.88 -11.12
CA THR A 594 -8.68 2.91 -9.82
C THR A 594 -8.36 1.69 -8.97
N SER A 595 -8.57 1.84 -7.66
CA SER A 595 -8.65 0.72 -6.73
C SER A 595 -10.05 0.62 -6.13
N ILE A 596 -10.46 -0.61 -5.83
CA ILE A 596 -11.65 -0.89 -5.01
C ILE A 596 -11.14 -1.48 -3.71
N LEU A 597 -10.75 -0.59 -2.81
CA LEU A 597 -10.02 -0.92 -1.59
C LEU A 597 -10.35 0.12 -0.53
N THR A 598 -10.83 -0.30 0.63
CA THR A 598 -11.04 0.59 1.78
C THR A 598 -10.08 0.32 2.92
N ILE A 599 -9.48 -0.85 2.97
CA ILE A 599 -8.69 -1.31 4.12
C ILE A 599 -9.54 -1.13 5.39
N THR A 600 -8.94 -0.78 6.49
CA THR A 600 -9.59 -0.47 7.77
C THR A 600 -10.35 0.87 7.78
N SER A 601 -10.17 1.73 6.79
CA SER A 601 -10.91 3.00 6.65
C SER A 601 -12.40 2.83 6.34
N ASN A 602 -12.88 1.60 6.09
CA ASN A 602 -14.29 1.27 5.95
C ASN A 602 -15.15 1.76 7.16
N VAL A 603 -14.58 1.74 8.36
CA VAL A 603 -15.22 2.27 9.58
C VAL A 603 -15.44 3.78 9.47
N VAL A 604 -14.42 4.53 9.04
CA VAL A 604 -14.49 5.98 8.86
C VAL A 604 -15.53 6.36 7.80
N TYR A 605 -15.56 5.63 6.68
CA TYR A 605 -16.61 5.83 5.66
C TYR A 605 -18.00 5.56 6.20
N GLY A 606 -18.18 4.49 6.98
CA GLY A 606 -19.46 4.19 7.63
C GLY A 606 -19.92 5.29 8.57
N LYS A 607 -19.04 5.79 9.43
CA LYS A 607 -19.29 6.92 10.34
C LYS A 607 -19.65 8.21 9.59
N ALA A 608 -18.99 8.47 8.45
CA ALA A 608 -19.19 9.68 7.66
C ALA A 608 -20.46 9.66 6.79
N THR A 609 -21.09 8.50 6.55
CA THR A 609 -22.22 8.32 5.64
C THR A 609 -23.51 8.08 6.41
N GLY A 610 -24.59 8.78 6.04
CA GLY A 610 -25.93 8.65 6.59
C GLY A 610 -26.57 7.29 6.28
N ASN A 611 -27.86 7.13 6.62
CA ASN A 611 -28.66 5.97 6.25
C ASN A 611 -28.73 5.83 4.72
N THR A 612 -28.80 4.59 4.22
CA THR A 612 -28.79 4.31 2.78
C THR A 612 -30.01 3.48 2.35
N PRO A 613 -30.46 3.59 1.09
CA PRO A 613 -31.66 2.92 0.59
C PRO A 613 -31.69 1.40 0.73
N ASP A 614 -30.51 0.76 0.79
CA ASP A 614 -30.35 -0.67 1.01
C ASP A 614 -30.60 -1.14 2.46
N GLY A 615 -30.89 -0.19 3.35
CA GLY A 615 -31.17 -0.42 4.78
C GLY A 615 -29.94 -0.35 5.70
N ARG A 616 -28.72 -0.02 5.19
CA ARG A 616 -27.55 0.24 6.05
C ARG A 616 -27.80 1.49 6.90
N ARG A 617 -27.53 1.40 8.18
CA ARG A 617 -27.67 2.52 9.11
C ARG A 617 -26.41 3.38 9.19
N ALA A 618 -26.59 4.67 9.47
CA ALA A 618 -25.47 5.58 9.74
C ALA A 618 -24.59 5.04 10.86
N GLY A 619 -23.27 5.12 10.68
CA GLY A 619 -22.30 4.57 11.62
C GLY A 619 -21.91 3.11 11.38
N VAL A 620 -22.73 2.31 10.70
CA VAL A 620 -22.36 0.95 10.32
C VAL A 620 -21.22 1.00 9.31
N PRO A 621 -20.08 0.30 9.55
CA PRO A 621 -18.96 0.25 8.62
C PRO A 621 -19.37 -0.17 7.20
N PHE A 622 -18.65 0.31 6.20
CA PHE A 622 -18.76 -0.24 4.86
C PHE A 622 -18.09 -1.63 4.81
N ALA A 623 -18.43 -2.42 3.81
CA ALA A 623 -17.64 -3.60 3.52
C ALA A 623 -16.20 -3.20 3.14
N PRO A 624 -15.18 -3.97 3.53
CA PRO A 624 -13.82 -3.73 3.11
C PRO A 624 -13.66 -4.02 1.60
N GLY A 625 -13.09 -3.08 0.86
CA GLY A 625 -12.83 -3.23 -0.57
C GLY A 625 -14.07 -3.56 -1.39
N ALA A 626 -13.96 -4.62 -2.17
CA ALA A 626 -15.03 -5.12 -3.05
C ALA A 626 -15.94 -6.17 -2.40
N ASN A 627 -15.78 -6.41 -1.11
CA ASN A 627 -16.61 -7.35 -0.38
C ASN A 627 -18.10 -6.98 -0.43
N PRO A 628 -18.99 -7.97 -0.41
CA PRO A 628 -20.39 -7.76 -0.05
C PRO A 628 -20.52 -7.13 1.33
N MET A 629 -21.60 -6.42 1.57
CA MET A 629 -21.95 -5.96 2.92
C MET A 629 -22.19 -7.17 3.83
N HIS A 630 -21.77 -7.03 5.07
CA HIS A 630 -21.83 -8.08 6.09
C HIS A 630 -23.21 -8.77 6.15
N HIS A 631 -23.21 -10.10 6.16
CA HIS A 631 -24.37 -10.98 6.13
C HIS A 631 -25.29 -10.85 4.90
N ARG A 632 -24.83 -10.29 3.78
CA ARG A 632 -25.65 -10.22 2.55
C ARG A 632 -25.31 -11.31 1.53
N ASP A 633 -24.14 -11.90 1.61
CA ASP A 633 -23.64 -13.00 0.79
C ASP A 633 -24.17 -14.37 1.32
N THR A 634 -25.44 -14.61 1.12
CA THR A 634 -26.15 -15.76 1.69
C THR A 634 -26.06 -17.04 0.84
N HIS A 635 -25.54 -16.97 -0.37
CA HIS A 635 -25.41 -18.11 -1.31
C HIS A 635 -24.05 -18.83 -1.21
N GLY A 636 -23.24 -18.50 -0.20
CA GLY A 636 -21.97 -19.17 0.09
C GLY A 636 -20.75 -18.52 -0.59
N ALA A 637 -19.58 -19.06 -0.28
CA ALA A 637 -18.29 -18.49 -0.63
C ALA A 637 -18.08 -18.30 -2.14
N VAL A 638 -18.40 -19.34 -2.93
CA VAL A 638 -18.21 -19.31 -4.40
C VAL A 638 -19.05 -18.22 -5.03
N ALA A 639 -20.32 -18.07 -4.63
CA ALA A 639 -21.19 -17.01 -5.13
C ALA A 639 -20.70 -15.62 -4.74
N SER A 640 -20.16 -15.46 -3.51
CA SER A 640 -19.59 -14.21 -3.04
C SER A 640 -18.38 -13.80 -3.89
N LEU A 641 -17.46 -14.74 -4.13
CA LEU A 641 -16.27 -14.52 -4.96
C LEU A 641 -16.63 -14.31 -6.44
N ALA A 642 -17.63 -15.04 -6.98
CA ALA A 642 -18.09 -14.87 -8.35
C ALA A 642 -18.64 -13.46 -8.62
N SER A 643 -19.39 -12.87 -7.67
CA SER A 643 -19.83 -11.46 -7.80
C SER A 643 -18.65 -10.50 -7.89
N VAL A 644 -17.58 -10.71 -7.09
CA VAL A 644 -16.37 -9.87 -7.14
C VAL A 644 -15.64 -10.06 -8.46
N ALA A 645 -15.56 -11.29 -8.96
CA ALA A 645 -14.87 -11.61 -10.22
C ALA A 645 -15.50 -10.95 -11.47
N LYS A 646 -16.76 -10.54 -11.39
CA LYS A 646 -17.45 -9.80 -12.48
C LYS A 646 -17.10 -8.32 -12.56
N LEU A 647 -16.34 -7.76 -11.63
CA LEU A 647 -15.94 -6.36 -11.65
C LEU A 647 -14.99 -6.05 -12.82
N PRO A 648 -14.94 -4.80 -13.32
CA PRO A 648 -14.11 -4.45 -14.48
C PRO A 648 -12.64 -4.28 -14.09
N PHE A 649 -11.90 -5.36 -14.00
CA PHE A 649 -10.47 -5.37 -13.59
C PHE A 649 -9.59 -4.51 -14.50
N ASN A 650 -9.90 -4.39 -15.79
CA ASN A 650 -9.20 -3.52 -16.73
C ASN A 650 -9.21 -2.04 -16.31
N ASP A 651 -10.23 -1.61 -15.58
CA ASP A 651 -10.35 -0.26 -15.05
C ASP A 651 -9.71 -0.11 -13.68
N ALA A 652 -9.52 -1.21 -12.96
CA ALA A 652 -9.07 -1.26 -11.58
C ALA A 652 -7.66 -1.90 -11.43
N GLN A 653 -6.71 -1.51 -12.28
CA GLN A 653 -5.32 -2.03 -12.23
C GLN A 653 -4.55 -1.55 -10.99
N ASP A 654 -5.07 -0.59 -10.23
CA ASP A 654 -4.57 -0.24 -8.89
C ASP A 654 -5.02 -1.23 -7.81
N GLY A 655 -5.76 -2.27 -8.20
CA GLY A 655 -6.11 -3.43 -7.41
C GLY A 655 -7.52 -3.42 -6.83
N ILE A 656 -8.07 -4.62 -6.70
CA ILE A 656 -9.36 -4.91 -6.07
C ILE A 656 -9.08 -5.78 -4.85
N SER A 657 -9.45 -5.30 -3.67
CA SER A 657 -9.30 -6.06 -2.43
C SER A 657 -10.58 -6.81 -2.10
N ASN A 658 -10.43 -8.09 -1.81
CA ASN A 658 -11.49 -8.91 -1.23
C ASN A 658 -10.92 -9.70 -0.04
N THR A 659 -11.53 -9.52 1.13
CA THR A 659 -11.17 -10.24 2.35
C THR A 659 -12.18 -11.36 2.56
N PHE A 660 -11.70 -12.59 2.64
CA PHE A 660 -12.55 -13.76 2.87
C PHE A 660 -12.07 -14.49 4.12
N SER A 661 -12.98 -14.68 5.08
CA SER A 661 -12.67 -15.36 6.34
C SER A 661 -13.17 -16.82 6.28
N ILE A 662 -12.26 -17.77 6.49
CA ILE A 662 -12.59 -19.19 6.58
C ILE A 662 -12.33 -19.67 8.00
N ILE A 663 -13.36 -20.32 8.58
CA ILE A 663 -13.18 -21.00 9.85
C ILE A 663 -12.63 -22.40 9.55
N PRO A 664 -11.42 -22.77 9.99
CA PRO A 664 -10.85 -24.07 9.70
C PRO A 664 -11.78 -25.24 10.04
N ASN A 665 -12.48 -25.16 11.16
CA ASN A 665 -13.45 -26.21 11.59
C ASN A 665 -14.65 -26.38 10.66
N ALA A 666 -14.96 -25.41 9.80
CA ALA A 666 -16.02 -25.53 8.79
C ALA A 666 -15.60 -26.42 7.61
N LEU A 667 -14.29 -26.59 7.39
CA LEU A 667 -13.73 -27.40 6.32
C LEU A 667 -13.50 -28.88 6.74
N GLY A 668 -13.67 -29.22 8.03
CA GLY A 668 -13.50 -30.59 8.56
C GLY A 668 -13.14 -30.61 10.05
N LYS A 669 -12.80 -31.76 10.60
CA LYS A 669 -12.42 -31.94 12.01
C LYS A 669 -11.07 -32.65 12.12
N GLY A 670 -10.18 -32.12 12.97
CA GLY A 670 -8.90 -32.72 13.32
C GLY A 670 -7.70 -32.20 12.52
N SER A 671 -6.56 -32.89 12.62
CA SER A 671 -5.32 -32.51 11.94
C SER A 671 -5.40 -32.50 10.41
N ASP A 672 -6.33 -33.27 9.85
CA ASP A 672 -6.53 -33.37 8.40
C ASP A 672 -7.20 -32.12 7.81
N VAL A 673 -7.83 -31.30 8.64
CA VAL A 673 -8.43 -30.01 8.22
C VAL A 673 -7.40 -29.11 7.56
N TYR A 674 -6.19 -29.09 8.06
CA TYR A 674 -5.11 -28.24 7.52
C TYR A 674 -4.66 -28.66 6.12
N PHE A 675 -4.77 -29.96 5.81
CA PHE A 675 -4.44 -30.48 4.49
C PHE A 675 -5.56 -30.24 3.47
N HIS A 676 -6.80 -30.47 3.88
CA HIS A 676 -7.96 -30.29 3.01
C HIS A 676 -8.30 -28.83 2.74
N GLY A 677 -8.15 -27.95 3.73
CA GLY A 677 -8.36 -26.52 3.54
C GLY A 677 -7.39 -25.90 2.53
N SER A 678 -6.13 -26.33 2.55
CA SER A 678 -5.13 -25.85 1.59
C SER A 678 -5.33 -26.38 0.17
N GLU A 679 -5.86 -27.58 0.01
CA GLU A 679 -6.15 -28.15 -1.31
C GLU A 679 -7.47 -27.64 -1.89
N LEU A 680 -8.49 -27.45 -1.07
CA LEU A 680 -9.81 -27.00 -1.52
C LEU A 680 -9.86 -25.52 -1.89
N ASP A 681 -9.20 -24.66 -1.11
CA ASP A 681 -9.31 -23.21 -1.31
C ASP A 681 -8.43 -22.69 -2.47
N LEU A 682 -7.36 -23.40 -2.78
CA LEU A 682 -6.40 -22.93 -3.77
C LEU A 682 -6.47 -23.67 -5.12
N GLU A 683 -6.99 -24.90 -5.14
CA GLU A 683 -7.12 -25.69 -6.37
C GLU A 683 -8.51 -25.59 -7.02
N HIS A 684 -9.55 -25.26 -6.26
CA HIS A 684 -10.94 -25.30 -6.74
C HIS A 684 -11.53 -23.91 -7.00
N ILE A 685 -10.84 -22.84 -6.62
CA ILE A 685 -11.22 -21.48 -6.98
C ILE A 685 -10.39 -21.07 -8.17
N ASP A 686 -11.04 -20.87 -9.31
CA ASP A 686 -10.39 -20.28 -10.48
C ASP A 686 -10.19 -18.79 -10.26
N PHE A 687 -8.99 -18.42 -9.84
CA PHE A 687 -8.60 -17.01 -9.64
C PHE A 687 -8.12 -16.34 -10.93
N SER A 688 -8.18 -17.01 -12.08
CA SER A 688 -7.59 -16.52 -13.32
C SER A 688 -8.14 -15.17 -13.77
N ASP A 689 -9.39 -14.87 -13.43
CA ASP A 689 -10.07 -13.62 -13.75
C ASP A 689 -10.13 -12.62 -12.59
N MET A 690 -9.49 -12.94 -11.44
CA MET A 690 -9.63 -12.17 -10.21
C MET A 690 -8.29 -11.55 -9.76
N ASN A 691 -8.27 -10.23 -9.65
CA ASN A 691 -7.24 -9.52 -8.90
C ASN A 691 -7.68 -9.48 -7.43
N LEU A 692 -7.47 -10.58 -6.72
CA LEU A 692 -7.92 -10.76 -5.34
C LEU A 692 -6.76 -10.71 -4.37
N ASP A 693 -6.90 -9.83 -3.41
CA ASP A 693 -6.16 -9.87 -2.16
C ASP A 693 -6.94 -10.75 -1.20
N ILE A 694 -6.53 -12.00 -1.02
CA ILE A 694 -7.21 -12.93 -0.13
C ILE A 694 -6.47 -12.97 1.19
N GLN A 695 -7.15 -12.55 2.25
CA GLN A 695 -6.70 -12.73 3.62
C GLN A 695 -7.46 -13.90 4.25
N ILE A 696 -6.71 -14.90 4.71
CA ILE A 696 -7.27 -16.04 5.47
C ILE A 696 -7.05 -15.73 6.95
N GLU A 697 -8.13 -15.46 7.67
CA GLU A 697 -8.08 -15.18 9.11
C GLU A 697 -8.35 -16.42 9.94
N ASN A 698 -7.40 -16.82 10.78
CA ASN A 698 -7.53 -17.93 11.72
C ASN A 698 -8.19 -17.56 13.06
N LYS A 699 -8.45 -16.28 13.30
CA LYS A 699 -9.11 -15.81 14.51
C LYS A 699 -10.49 -15.32 14.20
N ILE A 700 -11.46 -16.09 14.62
CA ILE A 700 -12.76 -15.53 14.86
C ILE A 700 -12.68 -14.86 16.19
N ASP A 701 -12.69 -13.60 16.16
CA ASP A 701 -12.78 -12.85 17.36
C ASP A 701 -14.15 -12.76 17.92
N CYS A 702 -14.23 -13.24 19.11
CA CYS A 702 -15.18 -12.72 20.09
C CYS A 702 -14.99 -11.22 20.42
N ALA A 703 -14.09 -10.51 19.78
CA ALA A 703 -13.84 -9.09 20.05
C ALA A 703 -14.95 -8.16 19.53
N CYS A 704 -15.70 -8.58 18.49
CA CYS A 704 -16.85 -7.80 18.05
C CYS A 704 -18.08 -7.91 18.96
N GLU A 705 -18.18 -8.98 19.77
CA GLU A 705 -19.28 -9.11 20.76
C GLU A 705 -18.98 -8.42 22.09
N ALA A 706 -17.72 -8.20 22.43
CA ALA A 706 -17.34 -7.52 23.66
C ALA A 706 -17.58 -6.00 23.63
N ASP A 707 -17.56 -5.37 22.45
CA ASP A 707 -17.76 -3.92 22.32
C ASP A 707 -19.25 -3.52 22.28
N SER A 708 -20.15 -4.43 21.91
CA SER A 708 -21.59 -4.13 21.97
C SER A 708 -22.17 -4.16 23.39
N SER A 709 -21.51 -4.89 24.31
CA SER A 709 -21.93 -4.94 25.72
C SER A 709 -21.34 -3.82 26.60
N ALA A 710 -20.27 -3.15 26.11
CA ALA A 710 -19.69 -2.00 26.83
C ALA A 710 -20.42 -0.67 26.53
N ALA A 711 -21.19 -0.61 25.44
CA ALA A 711 -21.94 0.59 25.09
C ALA A 711 -23.30 0.73 25.86
N GLU A 712 -23.87 -0.35 26.39
CA GLU A 712 -25.09 -0.31 27.18
C GLU A 712 -24.89 0.00 28.67
N GLY A 713 -23.61 0.02 29.13
CA GLY A 713 -23.27 0.26 30.55
C GLY A 713 -22.88 1.70 30.92
N ALA A 714 -22.85 2.65 29.99
CA ALA A 714 -22.31 4.00 30.20
C ALA A 714 -23.39 5.10 30.40
N GLU A 715 -24.68 4.79 30.35
CA GLU A 715 -25.74 5.79 30.54
C GLU A 715 -26.24 5.94 31.99
N ASP A 716 -25.75 5.17 32.95
CA ASP A 716 -26.23 5.23 34.34
C ASP A 716 -25.18 5.56 35.40
N ARG A 717 -24.24 6.47 35.13
CA ARG A 717 -23.52 7.21 36.22
C ARG A 717 -23.11 8.59 35.74
N LYS A 718 -23.76 9.59 36.34
CA LYS A 718 -23.49 11.04 36.26
C LYS A 718 -22.04 11.40 36.41
#